data_98246180092c01f8bdad8a1ffb22d163
#
_entry.id   98246180092c01f8bdad8a1ffb22d163
#
_cell.length_a   1.000
_cell.length_b   1.000
_cell.length_c   1.000
_cell.angle_alpha   90.00
_cell.angle_beta   90.00
_cell.angle_gamma   90.00
#
_symmetry.space_group_name_H-M   'P 1'
#
loop_
_entity.id
_entity.type
_entity.pdbx_description
1 polymer ?
#
loop_
_entity_poly.entity_id
_entity_poly.type
_entity_poly.pdbx_seq_one_letter_code
_entity_poly.pdbx_strand_id
1 'polypeptide(L)'
;MAKFQSNQIRNICLLGHGGDGKTSLAEAMLYVAKVTDRLGKVADGNTVSDFDPEEIKKHGSISASLMNLVWNGKKINILDTPGDFDFVGEVKQAVSVAGSAVIVVDGKSGLKVGAELAWDNAEKLPKAFFVNKMDDENAKFEKVVAQLRETFGSVICPMFVPFNEGTPDMGFVNLITDQAFKFDKAGNRTDTTVPGSFKPQMEAYKLQVNEALAVTSDELMEKFFMEEPFTHEEMSEALNAGLFAGSIVPVFSGSATTLAGVRTFLDVVASSFVSPIDRAKTKAIDDSGKETEYNADPNGEPALFVFKTVADPFGKKTFFKVVNGTLKKDSMLTNKSNGQVEKIAKIVTCVGKTETDTDELAYGDLGCTVKLVNTNTNDTLAAAGFGYSIPKIKFPTPYLCKAIIPKAKGDEDKISSGIAKLLEEDLTARYENNAETKQMCLYGLGDVHIDVLVSKLKSRFGTTVDTASPKVPYRETIKKKAQVEGKHKKQSGGHGQYGHVKIEFAPGDKDELEFTESVFGGSVPKNFFPAVEKGLQESMAKGILAGYPVIKVKANLFDGSYHPVDSSEMSFKIAASLAFKEGMKACNPVLLEPVGELKVLIPTSFSGDIMGDVSKRRGRVMGMSESEKKGYTVIDAEVPTAEMLSYAVQLRAMTQGRGSYTFNFVRYEEAPAEIAAKVIEAAKKDNPDGE
;
A
#
# COMPACT_ATOMS: atom_id res chain seq x y z
N MET A 1 -23.45 14.16 23.28
CA MET A 1 -23.76 14.25 21.85
C MET A 1 -25.17 13.79 21.54
N ALA A 2 -25.77 14.30 20.44
CA ALA A 2 -27.03 13.71 19.96
C ALA A 2 -26.81 12.22 19.59
N LYS A 3 -27.76 11.38 19.96
CA LYS A 3 -27.75 9.96 19.57
C LYS A 3 -28.33 9.83 18.17
N PHE A 4 -27.60 9.18 17.27
CA PHE A 4 -28.04 8.91 15.91
C PHE A 4 -28.42 7.45 15.75
N GLN A 5 -29.53 7.21 15.08
CA GLN A 5 -29.90 5.85 14.65
C GLN A 5 -29.18 5.49 13.34
N SER A 6 -29.06 4.20 13.05
CA SER A 6 -28.35 3.71 11.88
C SER A 6 -28.85 4.28 10.55
N ASN A 7 -30.15 4.56 10.40
CA ASN A 7 -30.73 5.21 9.19
C ASN A 7 -30.37 6.70 9.07
N GLN A 8 -29.82 7.30 10.13
CA GLN A 8 -29.39 8.70 10.15
C GLN A 8 -27.90 8.87 9.89
N ILE A 9 -27.16 7.78 9.68
CA ILE A 9 -25.72 7.81 9.48
C ILE A 9 -25.39 7.72 7.99
N ARG A 10 -24.39 8.48 7.56
CA ARG A 10 -23.80 8.42 6.22
C ARG A 10 -22.28 8.32 6.38
N ASN A 11 -21.67 7.29 5.82
CA ASN A 11 -20.20 7.11 5.82
C ASN A 11 -19.69 7.34 4.42
N ILE A 12 -18.98 8.42 4.18
CA ILE A 12 -18.41 8.71 2.86
C ILE A 12 -16.89 8.73 2.92
N CYS A 13 -16.22 8.23 1.88
CA CYS A 13 -14.80 8.40 1.68
C CYS A 13 -14.53 9.31 0.48
N LEU A 14 -13.64 10.28 0.64
CA LEU A 14 -13.21 11.17 -0.42
C LEU A 14 -11.99 10.56 -1.11
N LEU A 15 -12.14 10.23 -2.36
CA LEU A 15 -11.13 9.57 -3.20
C LEU A 15 -10.76 10.47 -4.38
N GLY A 16 -9.65 10.18 -5.07
CA GLY A 16 -9.21 10.91 -6.27
C GLY A 16 -7.72 11.22 -6.26
N HIS A 17 -7.24 11.87 -7.30
CA HIS A 17 -5.82 12.18 -7.49
C HIS A 17 -5.29 13.21 -6.49
N GLY A 18 -3.98 13.21 -6.26
CA GLY A 18 -3.32 14.23 -5.46
C GLY A 18 -3.52 15.63 -6.05
N GLY A 19 -3.93 16.60 -5.21
CA GLY A 19 -4.17 17.98 -5.63
C GLY A 19 -5.55 18.27 -6.24
N ASP A 20 -6.46 17.29 -6.38
CA ASP A 20 -7.82 17.53 -6.91
C ASP A 20 -8.76 18.21 -5.88
N GLY A 21 -8.32 18.34 -4.62
CA GLY A 21 -9.00 19.11 -3.59
C GLY A 21 -9.93 18.30 -2.69
N LYS A 22 -9.63 17.03 -2.43
CA LYS A 22 -10.36 16.18 -1.46
C LYS A 22 -10.42 16.82 -0.07
N THR A 23 -9.24 17.10 0.49
CA THR A 23 -9.10 17.78 1.78
C THR A 23 -9.78 19.14 1.80
N SER A 24 -9.66 19.92 0.71
CA SER A 24 -10.36 21.21 0.61
C SER A 24 -11.89 21.04 0.60
N LEU A 25 -12.41 19.97 -0.04
CA LEU A 25 -13.84 19.66 0.00
C LEU A 25 -14.29 19.24 1.40
N ALA A 26 -13.51 18.43 2.11
CA ALA A 26 -13.76 18.07 3.49
C ALA A 26 -13.82 19.33 4.40
N GLU A 27 -12.84 20.23 4.29
CA GLU A 27 -12.80 21.50 5.01
C GLU A 27 -14.03 22.38 4.70
N ALA A 28 -14.40 22.46 3.41
CA ALA A 28 -15.58 23.22 3.00
C ALA A 28 -16.87 22.64 3.60
N MET A 29 -17.01 21.31 3.64
CA MET A 29 -18.16 20.62 4.24
C MET A 29 -18.25 20.90 5.75
N LEU A 30 -17.13 20.82 6.47
CA LEU A 30 -17.05 21.11 7.91
C LEU A 30 -17.37 22.58 8.21
N TYR A 31 -16.82 23.50 7.42
CA TYR A 31 -17.06 24.93 7.59
C TYR A 31 -18.53 25.31 7.32
N VAL A 32 -19.11 24.80 6.22
CA VAL A 32 -20.51 25.05 5.88
C VAL A 32 -21.47 24.47 6.93
N ALA A 33 -21.12 23.31 7.51
CA ALA A 33 -21.85 22.70 8.62
C ALA A 33 -21.57 23.35 9.99
N LYS A 34 -20.73 24.39 10.05
CA LYS A 34 -20.34 25.12 11.28
C LYS A 34 -19.65 24.24 12.33
N VAL A 35 -18.94 23.20 11.88
CA VAL A 35 -18.07 22.38 12.73
C VAL A 35 -16.75 23.09 12.98
N THR A 36 -16.30 23.91 12.02
CA THR A 36 -15.13 24.78 12.13
C THR A 36 -15.51 26.24 11.93
N ASP A 37 -14.81 27.13 12.62
CA ASP A 37 -15.03 28.59 12.52
C ASP A 37 -14.30 29.22 11.34
N ARG A 38 -13.41 28.47 10.71
CA ARG A 38 -12.61 28.91 9.55
C ARG A 38 -12.57 27.83 8.48
N LEU A 39 -12.44 28.26 7.23
CA LEU A 39 -12.15 27.39 6.11
C LEU A 39 -10.64 27.11 6.08
N GLY A 40 -10.22 25.90 6.44
CA GLY A 40 -8.82 25.47 6.39
C GLY A 40 -8.30 25.39 4.97
N LYS A 41 -6.99 25.61 4.80
CA LYS A 41 -6.30 25.55 3.51
C LYS A 41 -5.06 24.67 3.61
N VAL A 42 -4.90 23.75 2.69
CA VAL A 42 -3.74 22.84 2.64
C VAL A 42 -2.43 23.62 2.51
N ALA A 43 -2.41 24.67 1.68
CA ALA A 43 -1.23 25.52 1.49
C ALA A 43 -0.79 26.25 2.78
N ASP A 44 -1.74 26.56 3.66
CA ASP A 44 -1.46 27.25 4.94
C ASP A 44 -1.12 26.26 6.06
N GLY A 45 -1.20 24.93 5.81
CA GLY A 45 -0.95 23.88 6.80
C GLY A 45 -1.90 23.91 8.00
N ASN A 46 -3.15 24.38 7.80
CA ASN A 46 -4.10 24.65 8.88
C ASN A 46 -5.42 23.90 8.73
N THR A 47 -5.46 22.85 7.93
CA THR A 47 -6.62 21.97 7.77
C THR A 47 -6.84 21.08 8.99
N VAL A 48 -8.07 20.65 9.19
CA VAL A 48 -8.45 19.72 10.27
C VAL A 48 -7.98 18.31 9.97
N SER A 49 -7.97 17.95 8.68
CA SER A 49 -7.61 16.62 8.18
C SER A 49 -6.10 16.36 8.27
N ASP A 50 -5.29 17.27 7.74
CA ASP A 50 -3.83 17.12 7.63
C ASP A 50 -3.16 17.74 8.88
N PHE A 51 -3.19 17.04 9.99
CA PHE A 51 -2.67 17.55 11.28
C PHE A 51 -1.32 16.93 11.69
N ASP A 52 -0.85 15.86 11.00
CA ASP A 52 0.47 15.30 11.23
C ASP A 52 1.55 16.28 10.72
N PRO A 53 2.64 16.52 11.46
CA PRO A 53 3.73 17.40 11.02
C PRO A 53 4.28 17.09 9.62
N GLU A 54 4.27 15.82 9.22
CA GLU A 54 4.72 15.41 7.88
C GLU A 54 3.71 15.79 6.80
N GLU A 55 2.40 15.75 7.08
CA GLU A 55 1.33 16.22 6.18
C GLU A 55 1.43 17.72 5.96
N ILE A 56 1.60 18.47 7.06
CA ILE A 56 1.78 19.94 7.02
C ILE A 56 3.01 20.29 6.18
N LYS A 57 4.13 19.62 6.41
CA LYS A 57 5.40 19.86 5.67
C LYS A 57 5.29 19.52 4.19
N LYS A 58 4.53 18.46 3.84
CA LYS A 58 4.33 18.01 2.45
C LYS A 58 3.21 18.75 1.73
N HIS A 59 2.40 19.54 2.45
CA HIS A 59 1.17 20.14 1.94
C HIS A 59 0.24 19.10 1.29
N GLY A 60 0.01 17.97 1.98
CA GLY A 60 -0.85 16.90 1.50
C GLY A 60 -0.98 15.73 2.46
N SER A 61 -2.11 15.05 2.36
CA SER A 61 -2.49 13.94 3.22
C SER A 61 -1.58 12.73 3.04
N ILE A 62 -1.18 12.13 4.15
CA ILE A 62 -0.40 10.87 4.24
C ILE A 62 -1.28 9.77 4.81
N SER A 63 -2.13 10.12 5.78
CA SER A 63 -3.04 9.19 6.46
C SER A 63 -4.49 9.52 6.16
N ALA A 64 -5.37 8.52 6.18
CA ALA A 64 -6.80 8.76 6.16
C ALA A 64 -7.26 9.39 7.48
N SER A 65 -7.95 10.52 7.40
CA SER A 65 -8.50 11.26 8.53
C SER A 65 -9.99 11.05 8.66
N LEU A 66 -10.46 10.77 9.89
CA LEU A 66 -11.88 10.63 10.21
C LEU A 66 -12.42 11.95 10.76
N MET A 67 -13.47 12.44 10.15
CA MET A 67 -14.22 13.62 10.56
C MET A 67 -15.71 13.33 10.59
N ASN A 68 -16.49 14.13 11.30
CA ASN A 68 -17.95 14.03 11.25
C ASN A 68 -18.61 15.40 11.34
N LEU A 69 -19.79 15.49 10.76
CA LEU A 69 -20.66 16.65 10.84
C LEU A 69 -22.12 16.22 10.92
N VAL A 70 -22.99 17.16 11.30
CA VAL A 70 -24.44 16.95 11.29
C VAL A 70 -25.07 17.86 10.24
N TRP A 71 -25.85 17.27 9.31
CA TRP A 71 -26.55 17.99 8.26
C TRP A 71 -27.95 17.42 8.05
N ASN A 72 -28.97 18.29 8.07
CA ASN A 72 -30.38 17.89 7.90
C ASN A 72 -30.78 16.69 8.79
N GLY A 73 -30.34 16.68 10.07
CA GLY A 73 -30.64 15.61 11.02
C GLY A 73 -29.91 14.29 10.77
N LYS A 74 -28.96 14.25 9.83
CA LYS A 74 -28.09 13.09 9.57
C LYS A 74 -26.67 13.36 10.06
N LYS A 75 -26.03 12.34 10.60
CA LYS A 75 -24.59 12.34 10.90
C LYS A 75 -23.84 11.86 9.67
N ILE A 76 -22.96 12.70 9.15
CA ILE A 76 -22.11 12.37 8.02
C ILE A 76 -20.68 12.17 8.53
N ASN A 77 -20.19 10.95 8.48
CA ASN A 77 -18.79 10.62 8.72
C ASN A 77 -18.02 10.75 7.40
N ILE A 78 -16.94 11.50 7.41
CA ILE A 78 -16.08 11.77 6.26
C ILE A 78 -14.72 11.12 6.52
N LEU A 79 -14.29 10.27 5.61
CA LEU A 79 -12.95 9.71 5.57
C LEU A 79 -12.20 10.41 4.44
N ASP A 80 -11.38 11.42 4.77
CA ASP A 80 -10.50 12.08 3.82
C ASP A 80 -9.27 11.21 3.59
N THR A 81 -8.91 10.92 2.33
CA THR A 81 -7.86 9.97 1.99
C THR A 81 -6.71 10.62 1.23
N PRO A 82 -5.48 10.09 1.38
CA PRO A 82 -4.36 10.50 0.56
C PRO A 82 -4.64 10.27 -0.94
N GLY A 83 -4.12 11.18 -1.77
CA GLY A 83 -4.18 11.03 -3.22
C GLY A 83 -2.88 10.52 -3.85
N ASP A 84 -1.83 10.33 -3.06
CA ASP A 84 -0.57 9.74 -3.51
C ASP A 84 -0.66 8.21 -3.45
N PHE A 85 -0.17 7.55 -4.50
CA PHE A 85 -0.21 6.09 -4.65
C PHE A 85 0.61 5.35 -3.59
N ASP A 86 1.60 6.02 -3.00
CA ASP A 86 2.42 5.48 -1.91
C ASP A 86 1.60 5.20 -0.65
N PHE A 87 0.43 5.83 -0.50
CA PHE A 87 -0.44 5.68 0.67
C PHE A 87 -1.76 4.96 0.36
N VAL A 88 -1.79 4.12 -0.67
CA VAL A 88 -3.01 3.38 -1.06
C VAL A 88 -3.53 2.45 0.05
N GLY A 89 -2.70 2.06 1.01
CA GLY A 89 -3.12 1.34 2.20
C GLY A 89 -4.20 2.09 3.00
N GLU A 90 -4.03 3.40 3.16
CA GLU A 90 -4.98 4.29 3.82
C GLU A 90 -6.31 4.40 3.05
N VAL A 91 -6.23 4.41 1.71
CA VAL A 91 -7.41 4.35 0.84
C VAL A 91 -8.18 3.05 1.05
N LYS A 92 -7.48 1.89 1.13
CA LYS A 92 -8.11 0.58 1.39
C LYS A 92 -8.80 0.52 2.74
N GLN A 93 -8.19 1.12 3.78
CA GLN A 93 -8.81 1.23 5.11
C GLN A 93 -10.11 2.04 5.05
N ALA A 94 -10.10 3.22 4.44
CA ALA A 94 -11.27 4.09 4.32
C ALA A 94 -12.41 3.43 3.53
N VAL A 95 -12.10 2.84 2.37
CA VAL A 95 -13.07 2.14 1.51
C VAL A 95 -13.72 0.96 2.23
N SER A 96 -12.97 0.24 3.09
CA SER A 96 -13.48 -0.95 3.81
C SER A 96 -14.65 -0.64 4.74
N VAL A 97 -14.76 0.60 5.22
CA VAL A 97 -15.78 1.01 6.21
C VAL A 97 -16.76 2.06 5.67
N ALA A 98 -16.48 2.66 4.52
CA ALA A 98 -17.38 3.61 3.88
C ALA A 98 -18.67 2.92 3.40
N GLY A 99 -19.75 3.70 3.32
CA GLY A 99 -21.01 3.33 2.69
C GLY A 99 -21.06 3.75 1.22
N SER A 100 -20.41 4.90 0.91
CA SER A 100 -20.34 5.46 -0.44
C SER A 100 -18.99 6.13 -0.67
N ALA A 101 -18.56 6.22 -1.92
CA ALA A 101 -17.35 6.90 -2.34
C ALA A 101 -17.68 8.19 -3.11
N VAL A 102 -16.95 9.27 -2.81
CA VAL A 102 -16.97 10.51 -3.55
C VAL A 102 -15.63 10.70 -4.24
N ILE A 103 -15.61 10.58 -5.55
CA ILE A 103 -14.39 10.74 -6.35
C ILE A 103 -14.29 12.21 -6.78
N VAL A 104 -13.29 12.90 -6.22
CA VAL A 104 -13.04 14.30 -6.53
C VAL A 104 -12.15 14.43 -7.76
N VAL A 105 -12.58 15.24 -8.73
CA VAL A 105 -11.87 15.48 -9.99
C VAL A 105 -11.71 17.00 -10.17
N ASP A 106 -10.56 17.42 -10.65
CA ASP A 106 -10.25 18.83 -10.92
C ASP A 106 -10.90 19.29 -12.24
N GLY A 107 -11.74 20.33 -12.20
CA GLY A 107 -12.48 20.85 -13.35
C GLY A 107 -11.61 21.37 -14.49
N LYS A 108 -10.37 21.80 -14.21
CA LYS A 108 -9.39 22.25 -15.21
C LYS A 108 -8.61 21.08 -15.83
N SER A 109 -8.06 20.23 -14.97
CA SER A 109 -7.18 19.13 -15.39
C SER A 109 -7.95 17.93 -15.94
N GLY A 110 -9.22 17.75 -15.53
CA GLY A 110 -10.04 16.64 -15.94
C GLY A 110 -9.69 15.32 -15.25
N LEU A 111 -10.06 14.21 -15.87
CA LEU A 111 -9.83 12.88 -15.37
C LEU A 111 -8.33 12.54 -15.33
N LYS A 112 -7.82 12.20 -14.16
CA LYS A 112 -6.44 11.76 -13.92
C LYS A 112 -6.42 10.32 -13.43
N VAL A 113 -5.27 9.66 -13.57
CA VAL A 113 -5.06 8.27 -13.14
C VAL A 113 -5.50 7.99 -11.71
N GLY A 114 -5.27 8.92 -10.77
CA GLY A 114 -5.70 8.75 -9.39
C GLY A 114 -7.22 8.64 -9.24
N ALA A 115 -8.00 9.26 -10.11
CA ALA A 115 -9.46 9.10 -10.11
C ALA A 115 -9.90 7.75 -10.73
N GLU A 116 -9.20 7.25 -11.76
CA GLU A 116 -9.42 5.90 -12.30
C GLU A 116 -9.10 4.82 -11.25
N LEU A 117 -7.98 4.95 -10.53
CA LEU A 117 -7.63 4.04 -9.43
C LEU A 117 -8.60 4.16 -8.25
N ALA A 118 -9.13 5.35 -7.99
CA ALA A 118 -10.18 5.56 -7.00
C ALA A 118 -11.47 4.82 -7.37
N TRP A 119 -11.85 4.83 -8.64
CA TRP A 119 -12.96 4.05 -9.15
C TRP A 119 -12.77 2.56 -8.94
N ASP A 120 -11.59 2.03 -9.29
CA ASP A 120 -11.25 0.61 -9.08
C ASP A 120 -11.25 0.24 -7.57
N ASN A 121 -10.67 1.10 -6.72
CA ASN A 121 -10.67 0.87 -5.28
C ASN A 121 -12.08 0.87 -4.66
N ALA A 122 -12.98 1.67 -5.20
CA ALA A 122 -14.37 1.78 -4.77
C ALA A 122 -15.33 0.87 -5.56
N GLU A 123 -14.86 -0.17 -6.24
CA GLU A 123 -15.66 -1.04 -7.12
C GLU A 123 -16.99 -1.47 -6.50
N LYS A 124 -17.00 -1.83 -5.22
CA LYS A 124 -18.15 -2.36 -4.49
C LYS A 124 -19.01 -1.31 -3.79
N LEU A 125 -18.63 -0.04 -3.89
CA LEU A 125 -19.37 1.05 -3.24
C LEU A 125 -20.22 1.81 -4.25
N PRO A 126 -21.42 2.29 -3.85
CA PRO A 126 -22.06 3.40 -4.51
C PRO A 126 -21.09 4.56 -4.66
N LYS A 127 -21.08 5.20 -5.83
CA LYS A 127 -20.10 6.24 -6.16
C LYS A 127 -20.78 7.50 -6.64
N ALA A 128 -20.12 8.63 -6.41
CA ALA A 128 -20.44 9.91 -7.02
C ALA A 128 -19.16 10.62 -7.43
N PHE A 129 -19.20 11.44 -8.47
CA PHE A 129 -18.13 12.37 -8.79
C PHE A 129 -18.44 13.77 -8.27
N PHE A 130 -17.42 14.45 -7.78
CA PHE A 130 -17.47 15.88 -7.48
C PHE A 130 -16.40 16.58 -8.31
N VAL A 131 -16.83 17.33 -9.35
CA VAL A 131 -15.96 18.16 -10.18
C VAL A 131 -15.69 19.45 -9.43
N ASN A 132 -14.51 19.55 -8.86
CA ASN A 132 -14.05 20.63 -7.99
C ASN A 132 -13.32 21.73 -8.79
N LYS A 133 -13.07 22.88 -8.15
CA LYS A 133 -12.37 24.03 -8.71
C LYS A 133 -13.05 24.63 -9.94
N MET A 134 -14.36 24.66 -9.97
CA MET A 134 -15.13 25.26 -11.05
C MET A 134 -15.02 26.78 -11.10
N ASP A 135 -14.39 27.38 -10.09
CA ASP A 135 -14.03 28.80 -10.02
C ASP A 135 -12.76 29.14 -10.83
N ASP A 136 -11.96 28.16 -11.29
CA ASP A 136 -10.83 28.39 -12.18
C ASP A 136 -11.34 28.78 -13.59
N GLU A 137 -10.81 29.85 -14.17
CA GLU A 137 -11.17 30.37 -15.50
C GLU A 137 -10.99 29.34 -16.63
N ASN A 138 -10.13 28.35 -16.42
CA ASN A 138 -9.87 27.28 -17.37
C ASN A 138 -10.64 26.00 -17.07
N ALA A 139 -11.52 25.98 -16.07
CA ALA A 139 -12.38 24.85 -15.80
C ALA A 139 -13.38 24.60 -16.94
N LYS A 140 -13.59 23.34 -17.33
CA LYS A 140 -14.49 22.91 -18.41
C LYS A 140 -15.25 21.67 -18.01
N PHE A 141 -16.44 21.85 -17.45
CA PHE A 141 -17.29 20.75 -16.97
C PHE A 141 -17.66 19.76 -18.08
N GLU A 142 -18.02 20.29 -19.26
CA GLU A 142 -18.36 19.46 -20.42
C GLU A 142 -17.24 18.48 -20.79
N LYS A 143 -15.99 18.98 -20.84
CA LYS A 143 -14.82 18.16 -21.13
C LYS A 143 -14.63 17.06 -20.06
N VAL A 144 -14.82 17.40 -18.80
CA VAL A 144 -14.68 16.43 -17.68
C VAL A 144 -15.76 15.36 -17.79
N VAL A 145 -17.02 15.73 -18.00
CA VAL A 145 -18.13 14.76 -18.17
C VAL A 145 -17.91 13.86 -19.39
N ALA A 146 -17.43 14.42 -20.51
CA ALA A 146 -17.11 13.62 -21.69
C ALA A 146 -16.01 12.56 -21.38
N GLN A 147 -14.94 12.94 -20.70
CA GLN A 147 -13.89 12.03 -20.28
C GLN A 147 -14.42 10.94 -19.32
N LEU A 148 -15.29 11.31 -18.36
CA LEU A 148 -15.91 10.36 -17.44
C LEU A 148 -16.79 9.36 -18.20
N ARG A 149 -17.61 9.81 -19.14
CA ARG A 149 -18.46 8.94 -19.95
C ARG A 149 -17.66 8.05 -20.90
N GLU A 150 -16.61 8.56 -21.50
CA GLU A 150 -15.69 7.77 -22.34
C GLU A 150 -15.04 6.63 -21.54
N THR A 151 -14.63 6.91 -20.30
CA THR A 151 -13.91 5.94 -19.46
C THR A 151 -14.83 4.97 -18.74
N PHE A 152 -15.95 5.45 -18.19
CA PHE A 152 -16.82 4.69 -17.29
C PHE A 152 -18.21 4.37 -17.87
N GLY A 153 -18.51 4.90 -19.04
CA GLY A 153 -19.76 4.58 -19.76
C GLY A 153 -20.96 5.45 -19.40
N SER A 154 -22.14 5.01 -19.85
CA SER A 154 -23.41 5.72 -19.70
C SER A 154 -23.95 5.79 -18.27
N VAL A 155 -23.35 5.06 -17.33
CA VAL A 155 -23.70 5.15 -15.89
C VAL A 155 -23.43 6.55 -15.31
N ILE A 156 -22.60 7.36 -15.98
CA ILE A 156 -22.24 8.71 -15.58
C ILE A 156 -23.41 9.67 -15.84
N CYS A 157 -23.98 10.22 -14.77
CA CYS A 157 -25.18 11.03 -14.75
C CYS A 157 -24.88 12.44 -14.23
N PRO A 158 -24.75 13.47 -15.11
CA PRO A 158 -24.52 14.86 -14.69
C PRO A 158 -25.77 15.41 -13.97
N MET A 159 -25.62 15.78 -12.69
CA MET A 159 -26.73 16.22 -11.84
C MET A 159 -26.74 17.74 -11.63
N PHE A 160 -25.57 18.29 -11.30
CA PHE A 160 -25.37 19.72 -11.06
C PHE A 160 -24.42 20.26 -12.10
N VAL A 161 -25.00 20.99 -13.06
CA VAL A 161 -24.26 21.46 -14.22
C VAL A 161 -24.05 22.97 -14.10
N PRO A 162 -22.78 23.45 -14.19
CA PRO A 162 -22.46 24.86 -14.11
C PRO A 162 -22.82 25.56 -15.46
N PHE A 163 -23.20 26.83 -15.40
CA PHE A 163 -23.21 27.75 -16.50
C PHE A 163 -22.37 28.99 -16.18
N ASN A 164 -21.87 29.66 -17.19
CA ASN A 164 -20.89 30.78 -17.05
C ASN A 164 -19.64 30.37 -16.25
N GLU A 165 -19.10 29.20 -16.56
CA GLU A 165 -17.94 28.63 -15.88
C GLU A 165 -16.75 29.60 -15.81
N GLY A 166 -16.04 29.60 -14.66
CA GLY A 166 -14.84 30.43 -14.46
C GLY A 166 -15.09 31.93 -14.42
N THR A 167 -16.35 32.38 -14.36
CA THR A 167 -16.71 33.80 -14.27
C THR A 167 -17.33 34.14 -12.92
N PRO A 168 -17.32 35.43 -12.52
CA PRO A 168 -18.01 35.86 -11.31
C PRO A 168 -19.53 35.64 -11.34
N ASP A 169 -20.10 35.44 -12.54
CA ASP A 169 -21.54 35.20 -12.76
C ASP A 169 -21.89 33.70 -12.92
N MET A 170 -21.00 32.82 -12.44
CA MET A 170 -21.20 31.37 -12.46
C MET A 170 -22.45 30.98 -11.66
N GLY A 171 -23.30 30.17 -12.28
CA GLY A 171 -24.44 29.54 -11.62
C GLY A 171 -24.50 28.07 -11.94
N PHE A 172 -25.47 27.39 -11.36
CA PHE A 172 -25.65 25.93 -11.51
C PHE A 172 -27.13 25.64 -11.79
N VAL A 173 -27.37 24.56 -12.50
CA VAL A 173 -28.71 24.01 -12.69
C VAL A 173 -28.75 22.57 -12.18
N ASN A 174 -29.82 22.25 -11.43
CA ASN A 174 -30.12 20.87 -11.05
C ASN A 174 -31.00 20.27 -12.17
N LEU A 175 -30.49 19.28 -12.87
CA LEU A 175 -31.17 18.69 -14.03
C LEU A 175 -32.34 17.77 -13.65
N ILE A 176 -32.51 17.40 -12.38
CA ILE A 176 -33.67 16.65 -11.90
C ILE A 176 -34.85 17.57 -11.61
N THR A 177 -34.59 18.76 -11.05
CA THR A 177 -35.67 19.68 -10.62
C THR A 177 -35.79 20.91 -11.49
N ASP A 178 -34.94 21.08 -12.49
CA ASP A 178 -34.86 22.26 -13.39
C ASP A 178 -34.60 23.59 -12.67
N GLN A 179 -34.21 23.54 -11.41
CA GLN A 179 -33.91 24.73 -10.59
C GLN A 179 -32.51 25.26 -10.89
N ALA A 180 -32.41 26.54 -11.19
CA ALA A 180 -31.13 27.21 -11.34
C ALA A 180 -30.82 28.11 -10.14
N PHE A 181 -29.59 28.18 -9.74
CA PHE A 181 -29.14 28.92 -8.56
C PHE A 181 -27.70 29.39 -8.67
N LYS A 182 -27.39 30.43 -7.92
CA LYS A 182 -26.02 30.94 -7.67
C LYS A 182 -25.70 30.85 -6.20
N PHE A 183 -24.42 30.98 -5.88
CA PHE A 183 -23.94 30.97 -4.51
C PHE A 183 -23.25 32.29 -4.17
N ASP A 184 -23.49 32.80 -2.95
CA ASP A 184 -22.72 33.90 -2.38
C ASP A 184 -21.36 33.40 -1.83
N LYS A 185 -20.54 34.34 -1.33
CA LYS A 185 -19.22 34.03 -0.74
C LYS A 185 -19.30 33.14 0.54
N ALA A 186 -20.46 33.01 1.14
CA ALA A 186 -20.72 32.13 2.29
C ALA A 186 -21.30 30.78 1.85
N GLY A 187 -21.45 30.54 0.56
CA GLY A 187 -22.03 29.35 -0.02
C GLY A 187 -23.55 29.27 0.12
N ASN A 188 -24.24 30.39 0.42
CA ASN A 188 -25.69 30.39 0.48
C ASN A 188 -26.27 30.45 -0.94
N ARG A 189 -27.33 29.67 -1.12
CA ARG A 189 -28.03 29.55 -2.38
C ARG A 189 -28.97 30.73 -2.63
N THR A 190 -28.99 31.24 -3.85
CA THR A 190 -29.96 32.20 -4.35
C THR A 190 -30.50 31.70 -5.69
N ASP A 191 -31.81 31.58 -5.82
CA ASP A 191 -32.45 31.13 -7.05
C ASP A 191 -32.22 32.12 -8.18
N THR A 192 -32.07 31.63 -9.40
CA THR A 192 -31.82 32.39 -10.61
C THR A 192 -32.48 31.70 -11.83
N THR A 193 -32.30 32.24 -13.01
CA THR A 193 -32.78 31.63 -14.24
C THR A 193 -31.61 31.17 -15.11
N VAL A 194 -31.84 30.07 -15.84
CA VAL A 194 -30.85 29.56 -16.80
C VAL A 194 -30.72 30.56 -17.96
N PRO A 195 -29.50 31.00 -18.32
CA PRO A 195 -29.27 31.86 -19.48
C PRO A 195 -29.78 31.20 -20.76
N GLY A 196 -30.40 32.00 -21.63
CA GLY A 196 -30.91 31.50 -22.91
C GLY A 196 -29.87 30.82 -23.79
N SER A 197 -28.62 31.31 -23.72
CA SER A 197 -27.46 30.72 -24.41
C SER A 197 -27.07 29.34 -23.93
N PHE A 198 -27.39 28.97 -22.67
CA PHE A 198 -27.06 27.69 -22.08
C PHE A 198 -28.16 26.62 -22.29
N LYS A 199 -29.37 27.01 -22.64
CA LYS A 199 -30.49 26.07 -22.82
C LYS A 199 -30.20 24.88 -23.76
N PRO A 200 -29.56 25.04 -24.92
CA PRO A 200 -29.25 23.91 -25.79
C PRO A 200 -28.31 22.89 -25.13
N GLN A 201 -27.32 23.36 -24.39
CA GLN A 201 -26.39 22.51 -23.67
C GLN A 201 -27.08 21.80 -22.48
N MET A 202 -27.97 22.50 -21.77
CA MET A 202 -28.78 21.92 -20.71
C MET A 202 -29.64 20.75 -21.23
N GLU A 203 -30.30 20.90 -22.40
CA GLU A 203 -31.08 19.82 -23.00
C GLU A 203 -30.21 18.62 -23.42
N ALA A 204 -28.98 18.87 -23.90
CA ALA A 204 -28.03 17.79 -24.18
C ALA A 204 -27.63 17.02 -22.93
N TYR A 205 -27.45 17.70 -21.80
CA TYR A 205 -27.19 17.02 -20.51
C TYR A 205 -28.42 16.27 -19.99
N LYS A 206 -29.64 16.82 -20.14
CA LYS A 206 -30.89 16.13 -19.78
C LYS A 206 -31.04 14.81 -20.53
N LEU A 207 -30.69 14.77 -21.80
CA LEU A 207 -30.71 13.53 -22.57
C LEU A 207 -29.75 12.48 -21.95
N GLN A 208 -28.57 12.90 -21.52
CA GLN A 208 -27.62 11.99 -20.82
C GLN A 208 -28.16 11.51 -19.49
N VAL A 209 -28.86 12.37 -18.75
CA VAL A 209 -29.53 12.00 -17.48
C VAL A 209 -30.63 10.98 -17.77
N ASN A 210 -31.51 11.24 -18.72
CA ASN A 210 -32.61 10.34 -19.07
C ASN A 210 -32.09 8.97 -19.55
N GLU A 211 -31.01 8.95 -20.36
CA GLU A 211 -30.32 7.70 -20.76
C GLU A 211 -29.83 6.90 -19.53
N ALA A 212 -29.18 7.57 -18.57
CA ALA A 212 -28.70 6.92 -17.37
C ALA A 212 -29.83 6.42 -16.45
N LEU A 213 -30.91 7.18 -16.33
CA LEU A 213 -32.08 6.82 -15.52
C LEU A 213 -32.93 5.71 -16.18
N ALA A 214 -33.06 5.68 -17.50
CA ALA A 214 -33.85 4.70 -18.24
C ALA A 214 -33.48 3.25 -17.91
N VAL A 215 -32.17 2.95 -17.67
CA VAL A 215 -31.71 1.60 -17.36
C VAL A 215 -32.07 1.10 -15.95
N THR A 216 -32.72 1.93 -15.12
CA THR A 216 -33.07 1.55 -13.75
C THR A 216 -34.38 0.75 -13.65
N SER A 217 -35.29 0.89 -14.62
CA SER A 217 -36.52 0.11 -14.67
C SER A 217 -37.03 -0.04 -16.12
N ASP A 218 -37.76 -1.12 -16.37
CA ASP A 218 -38.37 -1.39 -17.69
C ASP A 218 -39.34 -0.28 -18.09
N GLU A 219 -40.08 0.28 -17.14
CA GLU A 219 -41.03 1.37 -17.36
C GLU A 219 -40.35 2.66 -17.87
N LEU A 220 -39.23 3.04 -17.23
CA LEU A 220 -38.47 4.22 -17.67
C LEU A 220 -37.74 3.97 -18.99
N MET A 221 -37.33 2.74 -19.26
CA MET A 221 -36.75 2.35 -20.54
C MET A 221 -37.78 2.49 -21.67
N GLU A 222 -39.03 2.04 -21.44
CA GLU A 222 -40.12 2.18 -22.42
C GLU A 222 -40.45 3.65 -22.71
N LYS A 223 -40.58 4.48 -21.66
CA LYS A 223 -40.78 5.94 -21.81
C LYS A 223 -39.65 6.60 -22.57
N PHE A 224 -38.40 6.22 -22.30
CA PHE A 224 -37.22 6.76 -22.99
C PHE A 224 -37.26 6.47 -24.49
N PHE A 225 -37.62 5.24 -24.89
CA PHE A 225 -37.76 4.88 -26.31
C PHE A 225 -38.97 5.51 -26.99
N MET A 226 -40.04 5.83 -26.23
CA MET A 226 -41.21 6.55 -26.74
C MET A 226 -41.04 8.08 -26.75
N GLU A 227 -39.87 8.57 -26.32
CA GLU A 227 -39.54 10.00 -26.15
C GLU A 227 -40.52 10.71 -25.18
N GLU A 228 -41.08 9.96 -24.21
CA GLU A 228 -41.95 10.52 -23.18
C GLU A 228 -41.11 11.15 -22.05
N PRO A 229 -41.52 12.34 -21.54
CA PRO A 229 -40.77 12.99 -20.47
C PRO A 229 -40.92 12.25 -19.13
N PHE A 230 -39.83 12.13 -18.39
CA PHE A 230 -39.86 11.65 -17.01
C PHE A 230 -40.33 12.74 -16.06
N THR A 231 -41.13 12.39 -15.08
CA THR A 231 -41.49 13.30 -13.98
C THR A 231 -40.32 13.49 -13.01
N HIS A 232 -40.33 14.58 -12.25
CA HIS A 232 -39.28 14.82 -11.22
C HIS A 232 -39.28 13.75 -10.14
N GLU A 233 -40.41 13.15 -9.80
CA GLU A 233 -40.54 12.04 -8.85
C GLU A 233 -39.90 10.78 -9.41
N GLU A 234 -40.23 10.37 -10.61
CA GLU A 234 -39.62 9.22 -11.30
C GLU A 234 -38.08 9.36 -11.40
N MET A 235 -37.62 10.56 -11.78
CA MET A 235 -36.18 10.83 -11.86
C MET A 235 -35.48 10.71 -10.49
N SER A 236 -36.13 11.22 -9.43
CA SER A 236 -35.59 11.17 -8.09
C SER A 236 -35.56 9.74 -7.53
N GLU A 237 -36.61 8.95 -7.76
CA GLU A 237 -36.69 7.55 -7.35
C GLU A 237 -35.65 6.69 -8.11
N ALA A 238 -35.58 6.86 -9.43
CA ALA A 238 -34.62 6.17 -10.29
C ALA A 238 -33.15 6.49 -9.89
N LEU A 239 -32.85 7.77 -9.58
CA LEU A 239 -31.54 8.18 -9.10
C LEU A 239 -31.17 7.48 -7.79
N ASN A 240 -32.10 7.48 -6.81
CA ASN A 240 -31.84 6.84 -5.51
C ASN A 240 -31.64 5.32 -5.67
N ALA A 241 -32.51 4.66 -6.45
CA ALA A 241 -32.39 3.23 -6.72
C ALA A 241 -31.09 2.90 -7.47
N GLY A 242 -30.77 3.67 -8.51
CA GLY A 242 -29.57 3.48 -9.31
C GLY A 242 -28.26 3.77 -8.55
N LEU A 243 -28.24 4.81 -7.71
CA LEU A 243 -27.11 5.10 -6.83
C LEU A 243 -26.90 3.96 -5.81
N PHE A 244 -27.98 3.46 -5.22
CA PHE A 244 -27.92 2.33 -4.30
C PHE A 244 -27.40 1.06 -4.97
N ALA A 245 -27.89 0.73 -6.15
CA ALA A 245 -27.45 -0.41 -6.94
C ALA A 245 -26.03 -0.24 -7.54
N GLY A 246 -25.53 0.99 -7.61
CA GLY A 246 -24.29 1.33 -8.31
C GLY A 246 -24.41 1.38 -9.83
N SER A 247 -25.63 1.35 -10.38
CA SER A 247 -25.92 1.45 -11.82
C SER A 247 -25.98 2.90 -12.31
N ILE A 248 -26.06 3.87 -11.41
CA ILE A 248 -25.97 5.30 -11.69
C ILE A 248 -24.85 5.90 -10.85
N VAL A 249 -24.04 6.75 -11.46
CA VAL A 249 -22.98 7.50 -10.81
C VAL A 249 -23.21 8.99 -11.06
N PRO A 250 -23.82 9.71 -10.10
CA PRO A 250 -24.11 11.12 -10.24
C PRO A 250 -22.83 11.96 -10.26
N VAL A 251 -22.83 13.00 -11.10
CA VAL A 251 -21.74 13.99 -11.19
C VAL A 251 -22.24 15.32 -10.67
N PHE A 252 -21.60 15.79 -9.62
CA PHE A 252 -21.80 17.10 -9.03
C PHE A 252 -20.67 18.04 -9.44
N SER A 253 -20.92 19.33 -9.41
CA SER A 253 -19.90 20.33 -9.67
C SER A 253 -19.92 21.42 -8.61
N GLY A 254 -18.75 22.03 -8.36
CA GLY A 254 -18.64 23.10 -7.38
C GLY A 254 -17.22 23.60 -7.18
N SER A 255 -17.03 24.37 -6.14
CA SER A 255 -15.72 24.84 -5.69
C SER A 255 -15.63 24.79 -4.17
N ALA A 256 -14.71 24.00 -3.68
CA ALA A 256 -14.40 23.94 -2.25
C ALA A 256 -13.85 25.26 -1.72
N THR A 257 -13.19 26.05 -2.55
CA THR A 257 -12.57 27.34 -2.18
C THR A 257 -13.61 28.46 -2.03
N THR A 258 -14.58 28.51 -2.95
CA THR A 258 -15.65 29.52 -2.94
C THR A 258 -16.94 29.02 -2.28
N LEU A 259 -16.97 27.77 -1.81
CA LEU A 259 -18.11 27.07 -1.21
C LEU A 259 -19.29 26.84 -2.15
N ALA A 260 -19.14 27.17 -3.44
CA ALA A 260 -20.18 26.97 -4.44
C ALA A 260 -20.50 25.47 -4.62
N GLY A 261 -21.77 25.12 -4.55
CA GLY A 261 -22.23 23.73 -4.68
C GLY A 261 -22.09 22.86 -3.43
N VAL A 262 -21.30 23.22 -2.42
CA VAL A 262 -21.00 22.39 -1.24
C VAL A 262 -22.23 22.11 -0.39
N ARG A 263 -23.09 23.12 -0.13
CA ARG A 263 -24.36 22.93 0.63
C ARG A 263 -25.29 21.97 -0.11
N THR A 264 -25.47 22.19 -1.38
CA THR A 264 -26.35 21.35 -2.21
C THR A 264 -25.83 19.91 -2.30
N PHE A 265 -24.50 19.75 -2.37
CA PHE A 265 -23.89 18.42 -2.30
C PHE A 265 -24.18 17.75 -0.95
N LEU A 266 -24.04 18.46 0.17
CA LEU A 266 -24.38 17.96 1.51
C LEU A 266 -25.86 17.58 1.63
N ASP A 267 -26.78 18.33 0.99
CA ASP A 267 -28.21 18.00 0.96
C ASP A 267 -28.43 16.64 0.29
N VAL A 268 -27.78 16.39 -0.84
CA VAL A 268 -27.87 15.10 -1.54
C VAL A 268 -27.19 13.97 -0.75
N VAL A 269 -26.04 14.21 -0.14
CA VAL A 269 -25.40 13.22 0.74
C VAL A 269 -26.33 12.81 1.89
N ALA A 270 -26.99 13.79 2.53
CA ALA A 270 -27.90 13.52 3.63
C ALA A 270 -29.17 12.76 3.20
N SER A 271 -29.74 13.12 2.04
CA SER A 271 -31.02 12.55 1.56
C SER A 271 -30.85 11.22 0.82
N SER A 272 -29.89 11.12 -0.08
CA SER A 272 -29.84 10.07 -1.11
C SER A 272 -28.69 9.08 -0.97
N PHE A 273 -27.63 9.40 -0.21
CA PHE A 273 -26.53 8.45 0.00
C PHE A 273 -26.95 7.34 0.95
N VAL A 274 -26.35 6.15 0.77
CA VAL A 274 -26.72 4.95 1.52
C VAL A 274 -26.45 5.08 3.02
N SER A 275 -27.44 4.66 3.79
CA SER A 275 -27.27 4.45 5.26
C SER A 275 -26.80 3.01 5.52
N PRO A 276 -26.27 2.72 6.73
CA PRO A 276 -25.93 1.37 7.13
C PRO A 276 -27.06 0.36 7.01
N ILE A 277 -28.31 0.77 7.27
CA ILE A 277 -29.49 -0.12 7.19
C ILE A 277 -29.78 -0.54 5.73
N ASP A 278 -29.58 0.34 4.78
CA ASP A 278 -29.82 0.05 3.36
C ASP A 278 -28.90 -1.10 2.86
N ARG A 279 -27.78 -1.34 3.52
CA ARG A 279 -26.78 -2.38 3.21
C ARG A 279 -26.56 -3.31 4.40
N ALA A 280 -27.60 -3.79 5.02
CA ALA A 280 -27.51 -4.67 6.20
C ALA A 280 -26.85 -6.02 5.91
N LYS A 281 -26.91 -6.49 4.65
CA LYS A 281 -26.25 -7.73 4.23
C LYS A 281 -24.76 -7.53 4.09
N THR A 282 -23.99 -8.20 4.93
CA THR A 282 -22.53 -7.98 5.07
C THR A 282 -21.77 -9.29 4.89
N LYS A 283 -20.67 -9.25 4.14
CA LYS A 283 -19.75 -10.38 4.04
C LYS A 283 -19.07 -10.65 5.37
N ALA A 284 -18.94 -11.92 5.73
CA ALA A 284 -18.35 -12.37 6.98
C ALA A 284 -17.61 -13.70 6.81
N ILE A 285 -16.87 -14.06 7.83
CA ILE A 285 -16.28 -15.39 8.02
C ILE A 285 -16.91 -15.95 9.30
N ASP A 286 -17.53 -17.12 9.21
CA ASP A 286 -18.11 -17.77 10.38
C ASP A 286 -17.04 -18.39 11.29
N ASP A 287 -17.45 -18.88 12.46
CA ASP A 287 -16.53 -19.49 13.45
C ASP A 287 -15.87 -20.79 12.93
N SER A 288 -16.33 -21.36 11.80
CA SER A 288 -15.69 -22.48 11.11
C SER A 288 -14.61 -22.04 10.10
N GLY A 289 -14.46 -20.73 9.86
CA GLY A 289 -13.53 -20.16 8.89
C GLY A 289 -14.08 -20.07 7.46
N LYS A 290 -15.38 -20.32 7.25
CA LYS A 290 -16.03 -20.27 5.94
C LYS A 290 -16.54 -18.86 5.63
N GLU A 291 -16.27 -18.38 4.41
CA GLU A 291 -16.89 -17.16 3.90
C GLU A 291 -18.41 -17.30 3.78
N THR A 292 -19.12 -16.36 4.33
CA THR A 292 -20.57 -16.28 4.37
C THR A 292 -21.06 -14.85 4.32
N GLU A 293 -22.35 -14.65 4.42
CA GLU A 293 -22.98 -13.33 4.60
C GLU A 293 -23.92 -13.39 5.80
N TYR A 294 -23.98 -12.33 6.57
CA TYR A 294 -24.95 -12.16 7.65
C TYR A 294 -25.76 -10.88 7.46
N ASN A 295 -26.95 -10.87 8.02
CA ASN A 295 -27.77 -9.67 8.11
C ASN A 295 -27.45 -8.97 9.42
N ALA A 296 -26.88 -7.78 9.35
CA ALA A 296 -26.58 -7.01 10.54
C ALA A 296 -27.87 -6.57 11.24
N ASP A 297 -27.90 -6.78 12.56
CA ASP A 297 -29.01 -6.37 13.43
C ASP A 297 -28.58 -5.15 14.26
N PRO A 298 -29.20 -3.96 14.06
CA PRO A 298 -28.90 -2.78 14.87
C PRO A 298 -29.17 -2.96 16.37
N ASN A 299 -30.03 -3.91 16.75
CA ASN A 299 -30.39 -4.22 18.14
C ASN A 299 -29.72 -5.50 18.66
N GLY A 300 -28.91 -6.16 17.84
CA GLY A 300 -28.20 -7.38 18.17
C GLY A 300 -26.98 -7.17 19.07
N GLU A 301 -26.22 -8.25 19.25
CA GLU A 301 -24.99 -8.21 20.04
C GLU A 301 -23.93 -7.32 19.41
N PRO A 302 -23.24 -6.45 20.17
CA PRO A 302 -22.29 -5.49 19.63
C PRO A 302 -21.06 -6.20 19.02
N ALA A 303 -20.69 -5.77 17.82
CA ALA A 303 -19.47 -6.17 17.14
C ALA A 303 -18.84 -4.99 16.41
N LEU A 304 -17.51 -4.97 16.41
CA LEU A 304 -16.67 -3.91 15.83
C LEU A 304 -15.70 -4.50 14.82
N PHE A 305 -15.47 -3.78 13.74
CA PHE A 305 -14.35 -4.04 12.84
C PHE A 305 -13.32 -2.93 12.95
N VAL A 306 -12.09 -3.30 13.28
CA VAL A 306 -10.96 -2.38 13.42
C VAL A 306 -10.31 -2.16 12.06
N PHE A 307 -10.52 -0.98 11.49
CA PHE A 307 -10.00 -0.68 10.15
C PHE A 307 -8.67 0.08 10.17
N LYS A 308 -8.32 0.70 11.31
CA LYS A 308 -7.07 1.47 11.46
C LYS A 308 -6.61 1.51 12.91
N THR A 309 -5.31 1.39 13.11
CA THR A 309 -4.63 1.65 14.38
C THR A 309 -3.54 2.69 14.17
N VAL A 310 -3.36 3.58 15.15
CA VAL A 310 -2.28 4.58 15.13
C VAL A 310 -1.49 4.46 16.43
N ALA A 311 -0.18 4.29 16.30
CA ALA A 311 0.72 4.24 17.44
C ALA A 311 1.03 5.67 17.92
N ASP A 312 0.66 5.99 19.16
CA ASP A 312 0.94 7.23 19.82
C ASP A 312 1.96 6.97 20.94
N PRO A 313 2.86 7.90 21.29
CA PRO A 313 3.73 7.75 22.46
C PRO A 313 2.98 7.47 23.77
N PHE A 314 1.71 7.87 23.87
CA PHE A 314 0.85 7.67 25.03
C PHE A 314 -0.03 6.41 24.96
N GLY A 315 0.06 5.63 23.88
CA GLY A 315 -0.70 4.39 23.66
C GLY A 315 -1.22 4.24 22.24
N LYS A 316 -1.92 3.15 21.99
CA LYS A 316 -2.50 2.84 20.68
C LYS A 316 -3.91 3.41 20.59
N LYS A 317 -4.20 4.16 19.52
CA LYS A 317 -5.54 4.62 19.13
C LYS A 317 -6.11 3.68 18.10
N THR A 318 -7.30 3.16 18.35
CA THR A 318 -7.95 2.13 17.52
C THR A 318 -9.23 2.70 16.93
N PHE A 319 -9.29 2.79 15.60
CA PHE A 319 -10.45 3.23 14.83
C PHE A 319 -11.27 2.03 14.38
N PHE A 320 -12.57 2.11 14.53
CA PHE A 320 -13.46 1.00 14.23
C PHE A 320 -14.79 1.46 13.62
N LYS A 321 -15.44 0.51 12.97
CA LYS A 321 -16.85 0.57 12.56
C LYS A 321 -17.66 -0.37 13.43
N VAL A 322 -18.81 0.07 13.92
CA VAL A 322 -19.79 -0.83 14.55
C VAL A 322 -20.47 -1.64 13.46
N VAL A 323 -20.22 -2.95 13.42
CA VAL A 323 -20.70 -3.84 12.35
C VAL A 323 -21.93 -4.62 12.73
N ASN A 324 -22.30 -4.65 14.01
CA ASN A 324 -23.55 -5.20 14.53
C ASN A 324 -23.89 -4.56 15.88
N GLY A 325 -25.18 -4.47 16.20
CA GLY A 325 -25.64 -3.97 17.48
C GLY A 325 -25.34 -2.51 17.75
N THR A 326 -25.38 -2.14 19.02
CA THR A 326 -25.00 -0.81 19.52
C THR A 326 -23.84 -0.96 20.51
N LEU A 327 -22.72 -0.34 20.22
CA LEU A 327 -21.58 -0.31 21.12
C LEU A 327 -21.86 0.68 22.26
N LYS A 328 -21.68 0.25 23.51
CA LYS A 328 -21.76 1.09 24.69
C LYS A 328 -20.40 1.17 25.40
N LYS A 329 -20.16 2.28 26.06
CA LYS A 329 -19.02 2.44 26.96
C LYS A 329 -18.98 1.31 27.99
N ASP A 330 -17.78 0.89 28.36
CA ASP A 330 -17.50 -0.22 29.28
C ASP A 330 -17.90 -1.60 28.78
N SER A 331 -18.29 -1.76 27.49
CA SER A 331 -18.52 -3.07 26.87
C SER A 331 -17.27 -3.94 26.93
N MET A 332 -17.46 -5.23 27.24
CA MET A 332 -16.42 -6.26 27.16
C MET A 332 -16.59 -7.03 25.86
N LEU A 333 -15.59 -6.99 25.00
CA LEU A 333 -15.63 -7.64 23.69
C LEU A 333 -14.44 -8.58 23.53
N THR A 334 -14.67 -9.72 22.89
CA THR A 334 -13.61 -10.69 22.60
C THR A 334 -13.04 -10.41 21.20
N ASN A 335 -11.73 -10.32 21.11
CA ASN A 335 -11.02 -10.26 19.83
C ASN A 335 -11.08 -11.65 19.17
N LYS A 336 -11.77 -11.76 18.04
CA LYS A 336 -11.97 -13.02 17.29
C LYS A 336 -10.67 -13.57 16.70
N SER A 337 -9.63 -12.76 16.55
CA SER A 337 -8.34 -13.18 15.98
C SER A 337 -7.45 -13.93 16.99
N ASN A 338 -7.54 -13.57 18.30
CA ASN A 338 -6.63 -14.09 19.33
C ASN A 338 -7.35 -14.55 20.61
N GLY A 339 -8.68 -14.42 20.71
CA GLY A 339 -9.48 -14.83 21.85
C GLY A 339 -9.35 -13.95 23.10
N GLN A 340 -8.59 -12.88 23.06
CA GLN A 340 -8.41 -11.99 24.22
C GLN A 340 -9.61 -11.07 24.41
N VAL A 341 -9.96 -10.82 25.67
CA VAL A 341 -11.05 -9.93 26.03
C VAL A 341 -10.51 -8.50 26.20
N GLU A 342 -11.16 -7.55 25.54
CA GLU A 342 -10.84 -6.12 25.60
C GLU A 342 -12.02 -5.34 26.21
N LYS A 343 -11.70 -4.40 27.07
CA LYS A 343 -12.68 -3.47 27.65
C LYS A 343 -12.67 -2.15 26.88
N ILE A 344 -13.82 -1.75 26.35
CA ILE A 344 -14.00 -0.48 25.64
C ILE A 344 -14.28 0.63 26.68
N ALA A 345 -13.27 1.02 27.41
CA ALA A 345 -13.40 1.97 28.52
C ALA A 345 -13.79 3.40 28.08
N LYS A 346 -13.46 3.77 26.85
CA LYS A 346 -13.75 5.09 26.28
C LYS A 346 -14.16 4.93 24.82
N ILE A 347 -15.18 5.67 24.39
CA ILE A 347 -15.60 5.77 23.01
C ILE A 347 -15.53 7.26 22.64
N VAL A 348 -14.90 7.56 21.50
CA VAL A 348 -14.80 8.92 20.99
C VAL A 348 -15.18 9.00 19.51
N THR A 349 -15.75 10.12 19.12
CA THR A 349 -15.88 10.55 17.73
C THR A 349 -14.81 11.56 17.42
N CYS A 350 -14.32 11.59 16.19
CA CYS A 350 -13.20 12.42 15.79
C CYS A 350 -13.60 13.46 14.75
N VAL A 351 -13.00 14.64 14.87
CA VAL A 351 -12.95 15.64 13.81
C VAL A 351 -11.46 15.98 13.64
N GLY A 352 -10.79 15.20 12.79
CA GLY A 352 -9.34 15.18 12.69
C GLY A 352 -8.67 14.86 14.04
N LYS A 353 -7.88 15.80 14.56
CA LYS A 353 -7.21 15.66 15.86
C LYS A 353 -8.15 15.82 17.07
N THR A 354 -9.28 16.50 16.88
CA THR A 354 -10.21 16.80 17.98
C THR A 354 -11.07 15.59 18.30
N GLU A 355 -11.11 15.21 19.58
CA GLU A 355 -11.87 14.08 20.10
C GLU A 355 -13.04 14.56 20.94
N THR A 356 -14.18 13.92 20.76
CA THR A 356 -15.36 14.16 21.59
C THR A 356 -15.88 12.85 22.15
N ASP A 357 -16.02 12.78 23.47
CA ASP A 357 -16.50 11.60 24.18
C ASP A 357 -17.96 11.32 23.85
N THR A 358 -18.30 10.05 23.71
CA THR A 358 -19.68 9.56 23.59
C THR A 358 -19.87 8.30 24.42
N ASP A 359 -21.11 8.05 24.86
CA ASP A 359 -21.43 6.86 25.65
C ASP A 359 -21.80 5.66 24.80
N GLU A 360 -22.22 5.89 23.56
CA GLU A 360 -22.62 4.83 22.64
C GLU A 360 -22.46 5.22 21.16
N LEU A 361 -22.33 4.20 20.30
CA LEU A 361 -22.36 4.31 18.83
C LEU A 361 -23.28 3.23 18.28
N ALA A 362 -24.18 3.62 17.38
CA ALA A 362 -25.13 2.71 16.73
C ALA A 362 -24.44 1.86 15.61
N TYR A 363 -25.11 0.81 15.18
CA TYR A 363 -24.72 0.04 14.02
C TYR A 363 -24.40 0.92 12.80
N GLY A 364 -23.26 0.69 12.19
CA GLY A 364 -22.76 1.40 11.04
C GLY A 364 -21.94 2.65 11.35
N ASP A 365 -21.94 3.14 12.60
CA ASP A 365 -21.21 4.35 12.97
C ASP A 365 -19.70 4.10 13.09
N LEU A 366 -18.91 5.16 12.90
CA LEU A 366 -17.47 5.17 13.02
C LEU A 366 -17.04 5.87 14.29
N GLY A 367 -16.07 5.30 14.97
CA GLY A 367 -15.48 5.88 16.15
C GLY A 367 -14.08 5.41 16.41
N CYS A 368 -13.52 5.85 17.53
CA CYS A 368 -12.26 5.32 18.00
C CYS A 368 -12.24 5.12 19.51
N THR A 369 -11.30 4.31 19.96
CA THR A 369 -11.01 4.08 21.38
C THR A 369 -9.50 4.06 21.58
N VAL A 370 -9.07 4.07 22.83
CA VAL A 370 -7.66 4.07 23.23
C VAL A 370 -7.37 2.92 24.18
N LYS A 371 -6.09 2.56 24.28
CA LYS A 371 -5.57 1.58 25.26
C LYS A 371 -6.00 0.11 25.03
N LEU A 372 -6.39 -0.26 23.82
CA LEU A 372 -6.53 -1.68 23.48
C LEU A 372 -5.15 -2.27 23.22
N VAL A 373 -4.76 -3.26 24.02
CA VAL A 373 -3.40 -3.83 23.98
C VAL A 373 -3.30 -4.94 22.95
N ASN A 374 -4.31 -5.80 22.89
CA ASN A 374 -4.31 -7.02 22.07
C ASN A 374 -5.12 -6.88 20.79
N THR A 375 -5.29 -5.64 20.30
CA THR A 375 -6.13 -5.35 19.13
C THR A 375 -5.31 -4.62 18.08
N ASN A 376 -5.41 -5.08 16.84
CA ASN A 376 -4.71 -4.53 15.69
C ASN A 376 -5.68 -4.24 14.53
N THR A 377 -5.20 -3.54 13.52
CA THR A 377 -5.94 -3.36 12.25
C THR A 377 -6.31 -4.73 11.67
N ASN A 378 -7.52 -4.85 11.14
CA ASN A 378 -8.15 -6.09 10.65
C ASN A 378 -8.75 -7.01 11.71
N ASP A 379 -8.73 -6.65 12.98
CA ASP A 379 -9.40 -7.45 14.01
C ASP A 379 -10.90 -7.18 14.08
N THR A 380 -11.65 -8.21 14.43
CA THR A 380 -13.06 -8.12 14.80
C THR A 380 -13.18 -8.31 16.30
N LEU A 381 -13.75 -7.34 17.00
CA LEU A 381 -14.08 -7.42 18.42
C LEU A 381 -15.58 -7.65 18.55
N ALA A 382 -16.01 -8.65 19.28
CA ALA A 382 -17.41 -9.01 19.36
C ALA A 382 -17.83 -9.48 20.75
N ALA A 383 -19.09 -9.24 21.09
CA ALA A 383 -19.73 -9.85 22.27
C ALA A 383 -19.93 -11.35 22.07
N ALA A 384 -20.15 -12.09 23.20
CA ALA A 384 -20.27 -13.54 23.26
C ALA A 384 -21.46 -13.96 22.43
N GLY A 385 -22.01 -14.01 21.62
CA GLY A 385 -23.16 -14.43 20.79
C GLY A 385 -23.04 -14.03 19.33
N PHE A 386 -22.05 -13.20 19.00
CA PHE A 386 -21.79 -12.84 17.61
C PHE A 386 -20.81 -13.85 16.97
N GLY A 387 -21.34 -14.73 16.12
CA GLY A 387 -20.65 -15.88 15.53
C GLY A 387 -19.85 -15.59 14.25
N TYR A 388 -19.46 -14.34 14.01
CA TYR A 388 -18.79 -13.94 12.77
C TYR A 388 -17.56 -13.09 13.01
N SER A 389 -16.65 -13.07 12.03
CA SER A 389 -15.60 -12.09 11.88
C SER A 389 -15.71 -11.38 10.52
N ILE A 390 -15.23 -10.16 10.43
CA ILE A 390 -15.24 -9.37 9.19
C ILE A 390 -14.01 -9.75 8.36
N PRO A 391 -14.14 -9.94 7.04
CA PRO A 391 -13.01 -10.23 6.16
C PRO A 391 -11.93 -9.15 6.25
N LYS A 392 -10.69 -9.60 6.33
CA LYS A 392 -9.53 -8.70 6.45
C LYS A 392 -9.35 -7.84 5.20
N ILE A 393 -8.95 -6.59 5.40
CA ILE A 393 -8.53 -5.69 4.33
C ILE A 393 -7.29 -6.28 3.68
N LYS A 394 -7.30 -6.44 2.36
CA LYS A 394 -6.15 -6.90 1.58
C LYS A 394 -5.28 -5.70 1.24
N PHE A 395 -4.16 -5.58 1.92
CA PHE A 395 -3.17 -4.54 1.65
C PHE A 395 -2.24 -4.94 0.51
N PRO A 396 -1.75 -3.99 -0.29
CA PRO A 396 -0.71 -4.25 -1.27
C PRO A 396 0.60 -4.64 -0.58
N THR A 397 1.34 -5.56 -1.18
CA THR A 397 2.65 -5.98 -0.70
C THR A 397 3.69 -4.90 -1.00
N PRO A 398 4.51 -4.47 -0.02
CA PRO A 398 5.59 -3.54 -0.27
C PRO A 398 6.70 -4.19 -1.11
N TYR A 399 7.17 -3.50 -2.13
CA TYR A 399 8.14 -4.00 -3.08
C TYR A 399 9.41 -3.16 -3.20
N LEU A 400 9.37 -1.88 -2.79
CA LEU A 400 10.57 -1.05 -2.76
C LEU A 400 11.32 -1.27 -1.46
N CYS A 401 12.59 -1.67 -1.56
CA CYS A 401 13.46 -1.88 -0.43
C CYS A 401 14.54 -0.80 -0.34
N LYS A 402 14.76 -0.24 0.86
CA LYS A 402 15.95 0.55 1.20
C LYS A 402 16.64 -0.04 2.43
N ALA A 403 17.96 -0.11 2.37
CA ALA A 403 18.75 -0.42 3.55
C ALA A 403 18.78 0.79 4.49
N ILE A 404 18.62 0.55 5.77
CA ILE A 404 18.66 1.56 6.84
C ILE A 404 20.02 1.51 7.51
N ILE A 405 20.65 2.66 7.64
CA ILE A 405 21.96 2.82 8.26
C ILE A 405 21.81 3.72 9.50
N PRO A 406 22.04 3.20 10.71
CA PRO A 406 22.05 4.00 11.92
C PRO A 406 23.08 5.14 11.84
N LYS A 407 22.71 6.37 12.20
CA LYS A 407 23.66 7.48 12.29
C LYS A 407 24.50 7.43 13.58
N ALA A 408 23.92 6.92 14.63
CA ALA A 408 24.63 6.71 15.90
C ALA A 408 24.84 5.22 16.14
N LYS A 409 26.06 4.85 16.50
CA LYS A 409 26.40 3.46 16.84
C LYS A 409 25.67 3.04 18.13
N GLY A 410 24.98 1.90 18.08
CA GLY A 410 24.23 1.37 19.22
C GLY A 410 22.75 1.76 19.23
N ASP A 411 22.25 2.45 18.20
CA ASP A 411 20.81 2.77 18.06
C ASP A 411 19.99 1.66 17.35
N GLU A 412 20.62 0.53 16.98
CA GLU A 412 20.01 -0.55 16.21
C GLU A 412 18.73 -1.09 16.87
N ASP A 413 18.79 -1.32 18.21
CA ASP A 413 17.64 -1.83 18.97
C ASP A 413 16.49 -0.80 19.07
N LYS A 414 16.83 0.48 19.22
CA LYS A 414 15.83 1.56 19.23
C LYS A 414 15.16 1.71 17.87
N ILE A 415 15.95 1.63 16.80
CA ILE A 415 15.46 1.68 15.41
C ILE A 415 14.52 0.51 15.17
N SER A 416 14.93 -0.72 15.49
CA SER A 416 14.10 -1.91 15.33
C SER A 416 12.79 -1.83 16.12
N SER A 417 12.85 -1.35 17.38
CA SER A 417 11.68 -1.14 18.22
C SER A 417 10.76 -0.05 17.67
N GLY A 418 11.33 1.06 17.20
CA GLY A 418 10.54 2.15 16.59
C GLY A 418 9.87 1.71 15.29
N ILE A 419 10.58 0.97 14.43
CA ILE A 419 10.02 0.40 13.20
C ILE A 419 8.89 -0.58 13.53
N ALA A 420 9.08 -1.48 14.49
CA ALA A 420 8.03 -2.44 14.88
C ALA A 420 6.70 -1.74 15.23
N LYS A 421 6.77 -0.61 15.96
CA LYS A 421 5.57 0.20 16.26
C LYS A 421 4.97 0.87 15.02
N LEU A 422 5.79 1.34 14.07
CA LEU A 422 5.28 1.89 12.81
C LEU A 422 4.61 0.81 11.95
N LEU A 423 5.11 -0.43 11.98
CA LEU A 423 4.50 -1.56 11.27
C LEU A 423 3.18 -2.04 11.89
N GLU A 424 2.92 -1.77 13.17
CA GLU A 424 1.58 -1.98 13.75
C GLU A 424 0.55 -0.99 13.17
N GLU A 425 1.00 0.21 12.79
CA GLU A 425 0.17 1.27 12.20
C GLU A 425 -0.01 1.04 10.69
N ASP A 426 1.06 0.66 9.99
CA ASP A 426 1.12 0.59 8.53
C ASP A 426 1.43 -0.84 8.04
N LEU A 427 0.38 -1.53 7.63
CA LEU A 427 0.48 -2.90 7.08
C LEU A 427 0.97 -2.96 5.62
N THR A 428 1.26 -1.81 5.01
CA THR A 428 1.87 -1.72 3.68
C THR A 428 3.38 -1.51 3.74
N ALA A 429 3.97 -1.60 4.94
CA ALA A 429 5.40 -1.60 5.16
C ALA A 429 5.86 -2.94 5.73
N ARG A 430 7.12 -3.27 5.53
CA ARG A 430 7.77 -4.47 6.08
C ARG A 430 9.20 -4.15 6.48
N TYR A 431 9.68 -4.78 7.52
CA TYR A 431 11.07 -4.69 7.97
C TYR A 431 11.68 -6.08 8.04
N GLU A 432 12.93 -6.17 7.67
CA GLU A 432 13.71 -7.39 7.70
C GLU A 432 15.15 -7.08 8.10
N ASN A 433 15.68 -7.83 9.04
CA ASN A 433 17.12 -7.83 9.30
C ASN A 433 17.74 -8.96 8.47
N ASN A 434 18.30 -8.60 7.32
CA ASN A 434 18.89 -9.56 6.40
C ASN A 434 20.24 -10.06 6.96
N ALA A 435 20.26 -11.30 7.45
CA ALA A 435 21.42 -11.91 8.08
C ALA A 435 22.59 -12.12 7.08
N GLU A 436 22.30 -12.25 5.80
CA GLU A 436 23.30 -12.49 4.77
C GLU A 436 24.04 -11.20 4.38
N THR A 437 23.30 -10.15 4.09
CA THR A 437 23.88 -8.84 3.74
C THR A 437 24.23 -8.00 4.97
N LYS A 438 23.83 -8.47 6.16
CA LYS A 438 23.95 -7.76 7.45
C LYS A 438 23.35 -6.35 7.39
N GLN A 439 22.25 -6.21 6.70
CA GLN A 439 21.55 -4.94 6.53
C GLN A 439 20.17 -4.99 7.14
N MET A 440 19.78 -3.90 7.77
CA MET A 440 18.40 -3.61 8.13
C MET A 440 17.68 -3.09 6.90
N CYS A 441 16.69 -3.82 6.40
CA CYS A 441 15.95 -3.52 5.19
C CYS A 441 14.52 -3.07 5.52
N LEU A 442 14.16 -1.87 5.07
CA LEU A 442 12.80 -1.34 5.16
C LEU A 442 12.15 -1.37 3.78
N TYR A 443 10.98 -1.99 3.71
CA TYR A 443 10.18 -2.10 2.50
C TYR A 443 8.97 -1.19 2.59
N GLY A 444 8.65 -0.53 1.48
CA GLY A 444 7.47 0.32 1.32
C GLY A 444 6.90 0.25 -0.09
N LEU A 445 5.82 0.97 -0.33
CA LEU A 445 5.18 1.03 -1.64
C LEU A 445 5.89 1.98 -2.62
N GLY A 446 6.68 2.93 -2.11
CA GLY A 446 7.43 3.88 -2.92
C GLY A 446 8.43 4.68 -2.09
N ASP A 447 9.19 5.56 -2.76
CA ASP A 447 10.19 6.39 -2.11
C ASP A 447 9.58 7.32 -1.06
N VAL A 448 8.46 7.97 -1.41
CA VAL A 448 7.75 8.89 -0.52
C VAL A 448 7.27 8.18 0.74
N HIS A 449 6.79 6.93 0.60
CA HIS A 449 6.36 6.12 1.72
C HIS A 449 7.53 5.82 2.68
N ILE A 450 8.67 5.35 2.17
CA ILE A 450 9.85 5.05 3.00
C ILE A 450 10.38 6.33 3.66
N ASP A 451 10.43 7.45 2.95
CA ASP A 451 10.89 8.73 3.50
C ASP A 451 10.00 9.21 4.65
N VAL A 452 8.68 9.00 4.56
CA VAL A 452 7.74 9.28 5.65
C VAL A 452 7.98 8.37 6.85
N LEU A 453 8.18 7.07 6.63
CA LEU A 453 8.49 6.13 7.73
C LEU A 453 9.79 6.53 8.46
N VAL A 454 10.83 6.90 7.71
CA VAL A 454 12.10 7.40 8.26
C VAL A 454 11.91 8.71 9.03
N SER A 455 11.10 9.63 8.50
CA SER A 455 10.79 10.88 9.19
C SER A 455 10.00 10.67 10.47
N LYS A 456 8.99 9.78 10.45
CA LYS A 456 8.23 9.38 11.65
C LYS A 456 9.14 8.68 12.68
N LEU A 457 10.11 7.88 12.24
CA LEU A 457 11.09 7.26 13.13
C LEU A 457 11.89 8.32 13.90
N LYS A 458 12.29 9.39 13.22
CA LYS A 458 12.99 10.51 13.84
C LYS A 458 12.06 11.33 14.77
N SER A 459 10.89 11.73 14.29
CA SER A 459 10.00 12.66 15.02
C SER A 459 9.32 12.01 16.23
N ARG A 460 8.94 10.74 16.12
CA ARG A 460 8.20 10.04 17.20
C ARG A 460 9.11 9.22 18.12
N PHE A 461 10.21 8.67 17.61
CA PHE A 461 11.08 7.76 18.37
C PHE A 461 12.50 8.29 18.60
N GLY A 462 12.81 9.49 18.08
CA GLY A 462 14.10 10.17 18.33
C GLY A 462 15.32 9.50 17.70
N THR A 463 15.13 8.57 16.75
CA THR A 463 16.22 7.87 16.07
C THR A 463 16.41 8.41 14.66
N THR A 464 17.64 8.64 14.25
CA THR A 464 17.98 9.16 12.91
C THR A 464 18.75 8.10 12.14
N VAL A 465 18.29 7.85 10.91
CA VAL A 465 18.90 6.89 9.99
C VAL A 465 19.19 7.53 8.65
N ASP A 466 20.16 7.02 7.92
CA ASP A 466 20.33 7.21 6.49
C ASP A 466 19.75 6.02 5.73
N THR A 467 19.40 6.23 4.48
CA THR A 467 18.93 5.17 3.59
C THR A 467 19.91 4.95 2.44
N ALA A 468 20.09 3.71 2.05
CA ALA A 468 20.92 3.32 0.91
C ALA A 468 20.23 2.23 0.09
N SER A 469 20.74 1.99 -1.11
CA SER A 469 20.32 0.80 -1.89
C SER A 469 20.71 -0.48 -1.15
N PRO A 470 19.83 -1.49 -1.10
CA PRO A 470 20.17 -2.76 -0.48
C PRO A 470 21.27 -3.47 -1.27
N LYS A 471 22.12 -4.22 -0.56
CA LYS A 471 23.13 -5.06 -1.20
C LYS A 471 22.47 -6.27 -1.86
N VAL A 472 22.93 -6.60 -3.05
CA VAL A 472 22.47 -7.80 -3.76
C VAL A 472 23.23 -9.02 -3.20
N PRO A 473 22.55 -10.12 -2.85
CA PRO A 473 23.18 -11.30 -2.31
C PRO A 473 23.81 -12.14 -3.43
N TYR A 474 24.99 -11.74 -3.91
CA TYR A 474 25.77 -12.51 -4.87
C TYR A 474 26.28 -13.82 -4.27
N ARG A 475 26.75 -14.72 -5.11
CA ARG A 475 27.47 -15.96 -4.76
C ARG A 475 28.76 -16.06 -5.56
N GLU A 476 29.64 -16.93 -5.10
CA GLU A 476 30.84 -17.31 -5.86
C GLU A 476 30.79 -18.80 -6.17
N THR A 477 31.41 -19.21 -7.24
CA THR A 477 31.60 -20.65 -7.58
C THR A 477 32.86 -20.83 -8.41
N ILE A 478 33.16 -22.07 -8.75
CA ILE A 478 34.34 -22.43 -9.53
C ILE A 478 33.96 -23.17 -10.83
N LYS A 479 34.79 -23.05 -11.86
CA LYS A 479 34.55 -23.67 -13.18
C LYS A 479 35.49 -24.82 -13.52
N LYS A 480 36.63 -24.89 -12.86
CA LYS A 480 37.66 -25.89 -13.15
C LYS A 480 37.95 -26.74 -11.93
N LYS A 481 38.57 -27.87 -12.16
CA LYS A 481 39.11 -28.77 -11.16
C LYS A 481 40.57 -28.46 -10.92
N ALA A 482 41.00 -28.46 -9.67
CA ALA A 482 42.41 -28.34 -9.28
C ALA A 482 42.72 -29.12 -8.01
N GLN A 483 43.97 -29.59 -7.92
CA GLN A 483 44.53 -30.20 -6.70
C GLN A 483 45.50 -29.21 -6.07
N VAL A 484 45.36 -28.99 -4.81
CA VAL A 484 46.16 -28.01 -4.03
C VAL A 484 46.57 -28.56 -2.67
N GLU A 485 47.60 -27.95 -2.13
CA GLU A 485 48.13 -28.24 -0.80
C GLU A 485 47.87 -27.08 0.12
N GLY A 486 47.38 -27.37 1.35
CA GLY A 486 47.31 -26.42 2.43
C GLY A 486 48.09 -26.86 3.63
N LYS A 487 49.13 -26.08 4.03
CA LYS A 487 50.03 -26.43 5.10
C LYS A 487 50.12 -25.33 6.14
N HIS A 488 49.72 -25.65 7.36
CA HIS A 488 49.89 -24.79 8.52
C HIS A 488 51.02 -25.36 9.42
N LYS A 489 52.11 -24.62 9.52
CA LYS A 489 53.19 -24.96 10.41
C LYS A 489 53.63 -23.71 11.18
N LYS A 490 53.44 -23.72 12.51
CA LYS A 490 53.89 -22.64 13.39
C LYS A 490 54.61 -23.22 14.59
N GLN A 491 55.79 -22.71 14.90
CA GLN A 491 56.59 -23.11 16.04
C GLN A 491 57.03 -21.86 16.76
N SER A 492 56.53 -21.65 18.00
CA SER A 492 56.82 -20.47 18.83
C SER A 492 57.04 -20.88 20.26
N GLY A 493 58.04 -21.77 20.51
CA GLY A 493 58.40 -22.26 21.85
C GLY A 493 57.35 -23.19 22.48
N GLY A 494 57.73 -24.37 22.95
CA GLY A 494 56.84 -25.37 23.52
C GLY A 494 56.15 -26.24 22.44
N HIS A 495 54.83 -26.49 22.57
CA HIS A 495 54.06 -27.23 21.58
C HIS A 495 53.87 -26.40 20.30
N GLY A 496 54.24 -26.97 19.15
CA GLY A 496 54.04 -26.42 17.84
C GLY A 496 52.58 -26.58 17.34
N GLN A 497 52.28 -26.03 16.17
CA GLN A 497 51.03 -26.25 15.45
C GLN A 497 51.36 -26.85 14.08
N TYR A 498 50.74 -27.96 13.73
CA TYR A 498 50.97 -28.63 12.48
C TYR A 498 49.66 -29.19 11.89
N GLY A 499 49.33 -28.77 10.68
CA GLY A 499 48.23 -29.32 9.85
C GLY A 499 48.60 -29.28 8.38
N HIS A 500 48.41 -30.37 7.66
CA HIS A 500 48.74 -30.45 6.24
C HIS A 500 47.73 -31.32 5.53
N VAL A 501 47.09 -30.74 4.51
CA VAL A 501 46.06 -31.38 3.71
C VAL A 501 46.35 -31.19 2.22
N LYS A 502 46.02 -32.18 1.41
CA LYS A 502 45.94 -32.07 -0.05
C LYS A 502 44.50 -32.33 -0.46
N ILE A 503 43.92 -31.35 -1.12
CA ILE A 503 42.50 -31.36 -1.47
C ILE A 503 42.34 -31.15 -2.96
N GLU A 504 41.47 -31.92 -3.55
CA GLU A 504 41.01 -31.74 -4.88
C GLU A 504 39.67 -30.99 -4.86
N PHE A 505 39.62 -29.81 -5.46
CA PHE A 505 38.40 -29.05 -5.65
C PHE A 505 37.84 -29.24 -7.07
N ALA A 506 36.51 -29.33 -7.17
CA ALA A 506 35.81 -29.45 -8.46
C ALA A 506 34.44 -28.76 -8.36
N PRO A 507 33.83 -28.35 -9.48
CA PRO A 507 32.43 -27.89 -9.49
C PRO A 507 31.50 -28.96 -8.91
N GLY A 508 30.56 -28.52 -8.06
CA GLY A 508 29.53 -29.34 -7.44
C GLY A 508 28.13 -29.02 -7.98
N ASP A 509 27.14 -29.78 -7.51
CA ASP A 509 25.75 -29.64 -7.93
C ASP A 509 24.88 -29.05 -6.82
N LYS A 510 25.33 -29.18 -5.57
CA LYS A 510 24.60 -28.68 -4.38
C LYS A 510 25.15 -27.33 -3.91
N ASP A 511 24.29 -26.53 -3.33
CA ASP A 511 24.70 -25.24 -2.78
C ASP A 511 25.59 -25.39 -1.52
N GLU A 512 25.46 -26.49 -0.78
CA GLU A 512 26.33 -26.88 0.32
C GLU A 512 27.61 -27.55 -0.19
N LEU A 513 28.64 -27.59 0.68
CA LEU A 513 29.88 -28.30 0.41
C LEU A 513 29.63 -29.81 0.21
N GLU A 514 30.05 -30.35 -0.91
CA GLU A 514 30.11 -31.80 -1.13
C GLU A 514 31.50 -32.30 -0.71
N PHE A 515 31.66 -32.66 0.57
CA PHE A 515 32.93 -33.15 1.11
C PHE A 515 33.02 -34.67 0.96
N THR A 516 34.19 -35.13 0.46
CA THR A 516 34.52 -36.55 0.36
C THR A 516 35.95 -36.76 0.81
N GLU A 517 36.28 -37.99 1.18
CA GLU A 517 37.63 -38.39 1.58
C GLU A 517 38.09 -39.66 0.83
N SER A 518 39.34 -39.68 0.41
CA SER A 518 39.98 -40.81 -0.21
C SER A 518 41.44 -40.98 0.29
N VAL A 519 41.68 -40.64 1.57
CA VAL A 519 43.01 -40.71 2.20
C VAL A 519 43.49 -42.14 2.32
N PHE A 520 44.67 -42.42 1.80
CA PHE A 520 45.32 -43.72 1.87
C PHE A 520 46.39 -43.76 2.97
N GLY A 521 46.55 -44.92 3.62
CA GLY A 521 47.64 -45.17 4.56
C GLY A 521 47.59 -44.37 5.86
N GLY A 522 46.48 -43.63 6.17
CA GLY A 522 46.33 -42.85 7.38
C GLY A 522 47.20 -41.59 7.42
N SER A 523 47.59 -41.05 6.25
CA SER A 523 48.36 -39.81 6.16
C SER A 523 47.72 -38.61 6.86
N VAL A 524 46.40 -38.60 6.90
CA VAL A 524 45.58 -37.72 7.79
C VAL A 524 44.72 -38.64 8.65
N PRO A 525 44.82 -38.57 10.01
CA PRO A 525 43.97 -39.35 10.89
C PRO A 525 42.49 -38.98 10.76
N LYS A 526 41.58 -39.97 10.79
CA LYS A 526 40.12 -39.78 10.56
C LYS A 526 39.47 -38.80 11.54
N ASN A 527 39.96 -38.70 12.74
CA ASN A 527 39.47 -37.76 13.76
C ASN A 527 39.63 -36.27 13.35
N PHE A 528 40.49 -35.96 12.37
CA PHE A 528 40.66 -34.59 11.85
C PHE A 528 39.82 -34.28 10.62
N PHE A 529 39.16 -35.27 10.02
CA PHE A 529 38.29 -35.01 8.85
C PHE A 529 37.16 -34.02 9.10
N PRO A 530 36.44 -34.08 10.25
CA PRO A 530 35.42 -33.07 10.58
C PRO A 530 36.01 -31.66 10.73
N ALA A 531 37.26 -31.54 11.23
CA ALA A 531 37.92 -30.25 11.34
C ALA A 531 38.31 -29.67 9.97
N VAL A 532 38.73 -30.52 9.02
CA VAL A 532 38.97 -30.12 7.62
C VAL A 532 37.68 -29.65 6.98
N GLU A 533 36.60 -30.44 7.04
CA GLU A 533 35.31 -30.10 6.47
C GLU A 533 34.77 -28.77 7.04
N LYS A 534 34.83 -28.60 8.37
CA LYS A 534 34.41 -27.36 9.02
C LYS A 534 35.29 -26.17 8.60
N GLY A 535 36.59 -26.36 8.40
CA GLY A 535 37.49 -25.33 7.90
C GLY A 535 37.15 -24.88 6.47
N LEU A 536 36.73 -25.81 5.63
CA LEU A 536 36.25 -25.53 4.26
C LEU A 536 34.93 -24.79 4.31
N GLN A 537 33.94 -25.23 5.08
CA GLN A 537 32.63 -24.59 5.24
C GLN A 537 32.74 -23.14 5.72
N GLU A 538 33.57 -22.88 6.72
CA GLU A 538 33.83 -21.52 7.24
C GLU A 538 34.55 -20.63 6.20
N SER A 539 35.39 -21.22 5.35
CA SER A 539 36.07 -20.50 4.26
C SER A 539 35.11 -20.19 3.11
N MET A 540 34.20 -21.14 2.77
CA MET A 540 33.15 -20.93 1.78
C MET A 540 32.24 -19.75 2.17
N ALA A 541 31.93 -19.58 3.42
CA ALA A 541 31.08 -18.48 3.89
C ALA A 541 31.71 -17.08 3.66
N LYS A 542 33.02 -17.00 3.47
CA LYS A 542 33.76 -15.73 3.33
C LYS A 542 34.11 -15.40 1.87
N GLY A 543 33.95 -16.34 0.94
CA GLY A 543 34.34 -16.16 -0.46
C GLY A 543 35.81 -15.84 -0.67
N ILE A 544 36.18 -15.56 -1.92
CA ILE A 544 37.55 -15.18 -2.31
C ILE A 544 37.62 -14.07 -3.35
N LEU A 545 36.55 -13.82 -4.11
CA LEU A 545 36.51 -12.76 -5.14
C LEU A 545 36.03 -11.44 -4.57
N ALA A 546 34.90 -11.46 -3.91
CA ALA A 546 34.21 -10.29 -3.40
C ALA A 546 33.62 -10.51 -1.99
N GLY A 547 33.97 -11.61 -1.33
CA GLY A 547 33.53 -11.93 0.03
C GLY A 547 32.11 -12.53 0.10
N TYR A 548 31.55 -12.97 -1.01
CA TYR A 548 30.25 -13.64 -1.06
C TYR A 548 30.39 -15.15 -0.83
N PRO A 549 29.38 -15.80 -0.23
CA PRO A 549 29.45 -17.25 0.00
C PRO A 549 29.68 -18.03 -1.29
N VAL A 550 30.60 -18.99 -1.20
CA VAL A 550 30.89 -19.93 -2.32
C VAL A 550 29.89 -21.08 -2.28
N ILE A 551 29.32 -21.43 -3.42
CA ILE A 551 28.38 -22.55 -3.57
C ILE A 551 28.82 -23.48 -4.68
N LYS A 552 28.22 -24.67 -4.73
CA LYS A 552 28.44 -25.68 -5.80
C LYS A 552 29.88 -26.11 -5.91
N VAL A 553 30.47 -26.50 -4.78
CA VAL A 553 31.86 -26.98 -4.69
C VAL A 553 31.90 -28.39 -4.11
N LYS A 554 32.66 -29.27 -4.80
CA LYS A 554 33.08 -30.57 -4.33
C LYS A 554 34.50 -30.43 -3.81
N ALA A 555 34.81 -31.03 -2.66
CA ALA A 555 36.14 -31.08 -2.08
C ALA A 555 36.46 -32.51 -1.64
N ASN A 556 37.47 -33.10 -2.26
CA ASN A 556 37.98 -34.43 -1.89
C ASN A 556 39.33 -34.32 -1.17
N LEU A 557 39.36 -34.67 0.11
CA LEU A 557 40.59 -34.81 0.85
C LEU A 557 41.25 -36.13 0.43
N PHE A 558 42.37 -36.08 -0.30
CA PHE A 558 43.00 -37.31 -0.79
C PHE A 558 44.35 -37.64 -0.18
N ASP A 559 45.06 -36.67 0.42
CA ASP A 559 46.35 -36.87 1.05
C ASP A 559 46.64 -35.75 2.05
N GLY A 560 47.74 -35.89 2.79
CA GLY A 560 48.24 -34.89 3.74
C GLY A 560 49.34 -35.44 4.64
N SER A 561 49.58 -34.82 5.77
CA SER A 561 50.42 -35.38 6.83
C SER A 561 50.08 -34.79 8.20
N TYR A 562 50.41 -35.47 9.26
CA TYR A 562 50.23 -35.03 10.63
C TYR A 562 51.51 -35.17 11.44
N HIS A 563 51.56 -34.46 12.55
CA HIS A 563 52.61 -34.59 13.53
C HIS A 563 51.99 -35.10 14.84
N PRO A 564 52.58 -36.19 15.45
CA PRO A 564 51.96 -36.86 16.61
C PRO A 564 51.69 -35.94 17.83
N VAL A 565 52.46 -34.87 17.97
CA VAL A 565 52.39 -33.96 19.13
C VAL A 565 51.77 -32.60 18.76
N ASP A 566 52.10 -32.05 17.57
CA ASP A 566 51.78 -30.68 17.19
C ASP A 566 50.50 -30.57 16.36
N SER A 567 49.91 -31.69 15.97
CA SER A 567 48.65 -31.70 15.22
C SER A 567 47.40 -31.55 16.11
N SER A 568 46.52 -30.68 15.73
CA SER A 568 45.25 -30.40 16.41
C SER A 568 44.14 -30.14 15.38
N GLU A 569 42.87 -30.23 15.82
CA GLU A 569 41.71 -29.86 14.99
C GLU A 569 41.85 -28.44 14.43
N MET A 570 42.32 -27.48 15.26
CA MET A 570 42.53 -26.10 14.85
C MET A 570 43.60 -26.00 13.75
N SER A 571 44.70 -26.77 13.85
CA SER A 571 45.76 -26.75 12.83
C SER A 571 45.27 -27.29 11.49
N PHE A 572 44.44 -28.35 11.49
CA PHE A 572 43.84 -28.89 10.28
C PHE A 572 42.75 -27.96 9.71
N LYS A 573 42.00 -27.29 10.55
CA LYS A 573 41.02 -26.27 10.14
C LYS A 573 41.72 -25.11 9.40
N ILE A 574 42.84 -24.62 9.93
CA ILE A 574 43.63 -23.56 9.26
C ILE A 574 44.26 -24.10 7.97
N ALA A 575 44.81 -25.33 7.98
CA ALA A 575 45.34 -25.93 6.76
C ALA A 575 44.27 -26.06 5.65
N ALA A 576 43.06 -26.47 6.01
CA ALA A 576 41.90 -26.52 5.08
C ALA A 576 41.57 -25.14 4.51
N SER A 577 41.57 -24.10 5.34
CA SER A 577 41.34 -22.71 4.90
C SER A 577 42.42 -22.23 3.93
N LEU A 578 43.70 -22.59 4.17
CA LEU A 578 44.78 -22.26 3.23
C LEU A 578 44.62 -23.00 1.92
N ALA A 579 44.28 -24.30 1.95
CA ALA A 579 44.00 -25.08 0.76
C ALA A 579 42.83 -24.50 -0.03
N PHE A 580 41.78 -24.08 0.68
CA PHE A 580 40.60 -23.45 0.03
C PHE A 580 41.00 -22.17 -0.71
N LYS A 581 41.72 -21.26 -0.10
CA LYS A 581 42.16 -19.99 -0.73
C LYS A 581 42.96 -20.25 -2.02
N GLU A 582 43.88 -21.18 -2.00
CA GLU A 582 44.71 -21.53 -3.18
C GLU A 582 43.88 -22.33 -4.22
N GLY A 583 43.06 -23.26 -3.78
CA GLY A 583 42.23 -24.08 -4.61
C GLY A 583 41.20 -23.27 -5.42
N MET A 584 40.51 -22.35 -4.73
CA MET A 584 39.53 -21.50 -5.39
C MET A 584 40.20 -20.65 -6.49
N LYS A 585 41.36 -20.03 -6.22
CA LYS A 585 42.10 -19.24 -7.22
C LYS A 585 42.50 -20.11 -8.46
N ALA A 586 42.91 -21.33 -8.22
CA ALA A 586 43.33 -22.25 -9.30
C ALA A 586 42.14 -22.78 -10.11
N CYS A 587 40.95 -22.83 -9.53
CA CYS A 587 39.74 -23.39 -10.13
C CYS A 587 38.94 -22.45 -11.02
N ASN A 588 39.49 -21.28 -11.37
CA ASN A 588 38.79 -20.25 -12.17
C ASN A 588 37.47 -19.80 -11.51
N PRO A 589 37.53 -19.05 -10.40
CA PRO A 589 36.37 -18.63 -9.69
C PRO A 589 35.58 -17.60 -10.47
N VAL A 590 34.24 -17.65 -10.36
CA VAL A 590 33.30 -16.73 -11.02
C VAL A 590 32.27 -16.25 -10.02
N LEU A 591 31.76 -15.03 -10.27
CA LEU A 591 30.67 -14.44 -9.51
C LEU A 591 29.33 -14.90 -10.10
N LEU A 592 28.40 -15.24 -9.23
CA LEU A 592 27.03 -15.58 -9.58
C LEU A 592 26.09 -14.45 -9.11
N GLU A 593 25.19 -14.01 -9.99
CA GLU A 593 24.14 -13.06 -9.66
C GLU A 593 22.80 -13.78 -9.45
N PRO A 594 21.97 -13.33 -8.49
CA PRO A 594 20.64 -13.87 -8.33
C PRO A 594 19.72 -13.37 -9.44
N VAL A 595 18.97 -14.30 -10.05
CA VAL A 595 17.95 -14.05 -11.09
C VAL A 595 16.59 -14.43 -10.53
N GLY A 596 15.61 -13.59 -10.78
CA GLY A 596 14.23 -13.80 -10.34
C GLY A 596 13.23 -13.78 -11.49
N GLU A 597 12.08 -14.40 -11.24
CA GLU A 597 10.89 -14.32 -12.06
C GLU A 597 10.16 -12.99 -11.77
N LEU A 598 9.97 -12.21 -12.80
CA LEU A 598 9.24 -10.94 -12.80
C LEU A 598 7.91 -11.14 -13.52
N LYS A 599 6.79 -10.85 -12.85
CA LYS A 599 5.45 -10.77 -13.47
C LYS A 599 4.94 -9.35 -13.35
N VAL A 600 4.69 -8.71 -14.48
CA VAL A 600 4.26 -7.30 -14.55
C VAL A 600 2.84 -7.23 -15.08
N LEU A 601 1.93 -6.68 -14.30
CA LEU A 601 0.54 -6.40 -14.69
C LEU A 601 0.41 -4.94 -15.10
N ILE A 602 0.03 -4.66 -16.34
CA ILE A 602 -0.04 -3.32 -16.91
C ILE A 602 -1.21 -3.17 -17.87
N PRO A 603 -1.69 -1.95 -18.12
CA PRO A 603 -2.57 -1.70 -19.27
C PRO A 603 -1.88 -2.13 -20.57
N THR A 604 -2.61 -2.80 -21.46
CA THR A 604 -2.08 -3.39 -22.69
C THR A 604 -1.33 -2.38 -23.59
N SER A 605 -1.73 -1.09 -23.54
CA SER A 605 -1.05 -0.02 -24.28
C SER A 605 0.42 0.20 -23.92
N PHE A 606 0.86 -0.22 -22.72
CA PHE A 606 2.25 -0.08 -22.26
C PHE A 606 3.10 -1.33 -22.51
N SER A 607 2.58 -2.39 -23.12
CA SER A 607 3.28 -3.67 -23.27
C SER A 607 4.62 -3.54 -24.01
N GLY A 608 4.68 -2.73 -25.07
CA GLY A 608 5.90 -2.50 -25.84
C GLY A 608 6.99 -1.79 -25.03
N ASP A 609 6.60 -0.77 -24.25
CA ASP A 609 7.53 0.01 -23.41
C ASP A 609 8.13 -0.87 -22.30
N ILE A 610 7.29 -1.70 -21.68
CA ILE A 610 7.74 -2.60 -20.60
C ILE A 610 8.63 -3.72 -21.12
N MET A 611 8.33 -4.33 -22.27
CA MET A 611 9.22 -5.31 -22.89
C MET A 611 10.58 -4.70 -23.24
N GLY A 612 10.59 -3.47 -23.75
CA GLY A 612 11.80 -2.71 -24.01
C GLY A 612 12.62 -2.41 -22.75
N ASP A 613 11.95 -2.05 -21.64
CA ASP A 613 12.60 -1.80 -20.35
C ASP A 613 13.17 -3.08 -19.75
N VAL A 614 12.43 -4.19 -19.76
CA VAL A 614 12.91 -5.51 -19.31
C VAL A 614 14.18 -5.91 -20.07
N SER A 615 14.22 -5.70 -21.40
CA SER A 615 15.41 -6.00 -22.21
C SER A 615 16.61 -5.11 -21.84
N LYS A 616 16.39 -3.81 -21.55
CA LYS A 616 17.45 -2.91 -21.07
C LYS A 616 18.02 -3.32 -19.72
N ARG A 617 17.21 -4.00 -18.89
CA ARG A 617 17.61 -4.56 -17.58
C ARG A 617 18.23 -5.95 -17.69
N ARG A 618 18.71 -6.33 -18.85
CA ARG A 618 19.27 -7.66 -19.09
C ARG A 618 18.26 -8.80 -18.83
N GLY A 619 16.97 -8.45 -18.78
CA GLY A 619 15.90 -9.41 -18.59
C GLY A 619 15.54 -10.13 -19.86
N ARG A 620 15.01 -11.32 -19.69
CA ARG A 620 14.50 -12.17 -20.76
C ARG A 620 12.98 -12.29 -20.62
N VAL A 621 12.23 -11.75 -21.58
CA VAL A 621 10.78 -11.91 -21.63
C VAL A 621 10.47 -13.38 -21.96
N MET A 622 9.68 -14.03 -21.12
CA MET A 622 9.30 -15.45 -21.23
C MET A 622 7.93 -15.61 -21.89
N GLY A 623 7.04 -14.66 -21.70
CA GLY A 623 5.69 -14.69 -22.25
C GLY A 623 4.89 -13.44 -21.98
N MET A 624 3.71 -13.41 -22.60
CA MET A 624 2.70 -12.36 -22.39
C MET A 624 1.33 -13.03 -22.43
N SER A 625 0.45 -12.70 -21.48
CA SER A 625 -0.90 -13.22 -21.39
C SER A 625 -1.90 -12.14 -21.06
N GLU A 626 -3.17 -12.31 -21.44
CA GLU A 626 -4.24 -11.43 -21.02
C GLU A 626 -4.52 -11.60 -19.52
N SER A 627 -4.81 -10.49 -18.86
CA SER A 627 -5.24 -10.48 -17.47
C SER A 627 -6.75 -10.68 -17.34
N GLU A 628 -7.21 -11.20 -16.20
CA GLU A 628 -8.64 -11.18 -15.83
C GLU A 628 -9.21 -9.75 -15.82
N LYS A 629 -8.38 -8.76 -15.53
CA LYS A 629 -8.75 -7.34 -15.61
C LYS A 629 -8.75 -6.91 -17.08
N LYS A 630 -9.93 -6.58 -17.60
CA LYS A 630 -10.13 -6.14 -18.98
C LYS A 630 -9.20 -4.98 -19.37
N GLY A 631 -8.53 -5.08 -20.52
CA GLY A 631 -7.58 -4.08 -21.01
C GLY A 631 -6.21 -4.11 -20.35
N TYR A 632 -5.91 -5.16 -19.55
CA TYR A 632 -4.61 -5.38 -18.92
C TYR A 632 -3.94 -6.64 -19.44
N THR A 633 -2.61 -6.61 -19.42
CA THR A 633 -1.73 -7.70 -19.87
C THR A 633 -0.74 -8.02 -18.75
N VAL A 634 -0.44 -9.30 -18.58
CA VAL A 634 0.66 -9.79 -17.74
C VAL A 634 1.85 -10.10 -18.62
N ILE A 635 3.02 -9.57 -18.26
CA ILE A 635 4.30 -9.88 -18.89
C ILE A 635 5.11 -10.72 -17.89
N ASP A 636 5.49 -11.92 -18.31
CA ASP A 636 6.36 -12.82 -17.56
C ASP A 636 7.80 -12.68 -18.09
N ALA A 637 8.76 -12.48 -17.20
CA ALA A 637 10.16 -12.32 -17.54
C ALA A 637 11.09 -12.87 -16.45
N GLU A 638 12.34 -13.15 -16.81
CA GLU A 638 13.41 -13.38 -15.85
C GLU A 638 14.39 -12.20 -15.88
N VAL A 639 14.73 -11.66 -14.70
CA VAL A 639 15.56 -10.46 -14.58
C VAL A 639 16.56 -10.63 -13.44
N PRO A 640 17.83 -10.17 -13.59
CA PRO A 640 18.77 -10.12 -12.48
C PRO A 640 18.29 -9.21 -11.36
N THR A 641 18.40 -9.65 -10.10
CA THR A 641 17.92 -8.91 -8.93
C THR A 641 18.56 -7.50 -8.81
N ALA A 642 19.80 -7.36 -9.24
CA ALA A 642 20.49 -6.07 -9.24
C ALA A 642 19.79 -5.00 -10.09
N GLU A 643 19.11 -5.39 -11.16
CA GLU A 643 18.38 -4.49 -12.06
C GLU A 643 17.00 -4.11 -11.53
N MET A 644 16.53 -4.79 -10.47
CA MET A 644 15.22 -4.57 -9.88
C MET A 644 15.21 -3.51 -8.79
N LEU A 645 16.36 -3.05 -8.30
CA LEU A 645 16.46 -2.12 -7.16
C LEU A 645 15.71 -0.78 -7.37
N SER A 646 15.62 -0.31 -8.62
CA SER A 646 14.88 0.92 -8.99
C SER A 646 13.61 0.64 -9.80
N TYR A 647 13.27 -0.63 -10.04
CA TYR A 647 12.20 -0.99 -10.99
C TYR A 647 10.83 -0.44 -10.58
N ALA A 648 10.50 -0.48 -9.31
CA ALA A 648 9.25 0.03 -8.76
C ALA A 648 8.95 1.47 -9.18
N VAL A 649 9.95 2.34 -9.03
CA VAL A 649 9.84 3.77 -9.38
C VAL A 649 9.70 3.95 -10.89
N GLN A 650 10.49 3.20 -11.66
CA GLN A 650 10.46 3.31 -13.12
C GLN A 650 9.18 2.73 -13.72
N LEU A 651 8.68 1.59 -13.23
CA LEU A 651 7.41 1.04 -13.66
C LEU A 651 6.26 2.03 -13.45
N ARG A 652 6.21 2.69 -12.28
CA ARG A 652 5.22 3.73 -12.00
C ARG A 652 5.32 4.90 -12.95
N ALA A 653 6.53 5.37 -13.21
CA ALA A 653 6.74 6.48 -14.15
C ALA A 653 6.27 6.11 -15.57
N MET A 654 6.64 4.93 -16.08
CA MET A 654 6.25 4.46 -17.40
C MET A 654 4.76 4.22 -17.55
N THR A 655 4.11 3.66 -16.52
CA THR A 655 2.68 3.29 -16.56
C THR A 655 1.77 4.33 -15.91
N GLN A 656 2.31 5.47 -15.53
CA GLN A 656 1.57 6.52 -14.81
C GLN A 656 0.91 6.00 -13.53
N GLY A 657 1.57 5.06 -12.83
CA GLY A 657 1.06 4.45 -11.60
C GLY A 657 0.07 3.30 -11.79
N ARG A 658 -0.27 2.91 -13.04
CA ARG A 658 -1.21 1.81 -13.32
C ARG A 658 -0.58 0.42 -13.27
N GLY A 659 0.74 0.33 -13.35
CA GLY A 659 1.47 -0.94 -13.34
C GLY A 659 1.73 -1.47 -11.93
N SER A 660 1.67 -2.78 -11.78
CA SER A 660 2.12 -3.50 -10.59
C SER A 660 2.96 -4.71 -10.99
N TYR A 661 3.77 -5.21 -10.08
CA TYR A 661 4.58 -6.38 -10.36
C TYR A 661 4.78 -7.26 -9.13
N THR A 662 5.16 -8.51 -9.38
CA THR A 662 5.73 -9.42 -8.39
C THR A 662 7.10 -9.87 -8.86
N PHE A 663 8.03 -10.09 -7.91
CA PHE A 663 9.38 -10.55 -8.21
C PHE A 663 9.79 -11.60 -7.18
N ASN A 664 10.15 -12.79 -7.66
CA ASN A 664 10.54 -13.92 -6.83
C ASN A 664 11.87 -14.47 -7.28
N PHE A 665 12.78 -14.73 -6.33
CA PHE A 665 14.04 -15.40 -6.63
C PHE A 665 13.81 -16.79 -7.23
N VAL A 666 14.60 -17.13 -8.28
CA VAL A 666 14.53 -18.44 -8.94
C VAL A 666 15.86 -19.19 -8.80
N ARG A 667 16.98 -18.58 -9.20
CA ARG A 667 18.29 -19.23 -9.23
C ARG A 667 19.43 -18.23 -9.27
N TYR A 668 20.64 -18.77 -9.14
CA TYR A 668 21.87 -18.05 -9.41
C TYR A 668 22.38 -18.36 -10.81
N GLU A 669 22.81 -17.33 -11.55
CA GLU A 669 23.46 -17.43 -12.86
C GLU A 669 24.79 -16.70 -12.86
N GLU A 670 25.71 -17.05 -13.76
CA GLU A 670 27.00 -16.36 -13.88
C GLU A 670 26.81 -14.92 -14.27
N ALA A 671 27.38 -14.01 -13.49
CA ALA A 671 27.34 -12.60 -13.78
C ALA A 671 28.21 -12.26 -15.00
N PRO A 672 27.77 -11.38 -15.92
CA PRO A 672 28.60 -10.89 -17.00
C PRO A 672 29.93 -10.30 -16.47
N ALA A 673 31.00 -10.48 -17.24
CA ALA A 673 32.36 -10.08 -16.80
C ALA A 673 32.46 -8.62 -16.33
N GLU A 674 31.77 -7.69 -17.02
CA GLU A 674 31.73 -6.28 -16.64
C GLU A 674 31.03 -6.02 -15.30
N ILE A 675 29.95 -6.75 -15.03
CA ILE A 675 29.22 -6.67 -13.75
C ILE A 675 30.06 -7.28 -12.64
N ALA A 676 30.63 -8.47 -12.88
CA ALA A 676 31.49 -9.13 -11.93
C ALA A 676 32.68 -8.23 -11.53
N ALA A 677 33.34 -7.60 -12.50
CA ALA A 677 34.46 -6.68 -12.23
C ALA A 677 34.04 -5.49 -11.35
N LYS A 678 32.90 -4.86 -11.63
CA LYS A 678 32.37 -3.75 -10.81
C LYS A 678 32.05 -4.17 -9.37
N VAL A 679 31.41 -5.35 -9.20
CA VAL A 679 31.08 -5.87 -7.87
C VAL A 679 32.32 -6.21 -7.08
N ILE A 680 33.32 -6.85 -7.70
CA ILE A 680 34.59 -7.19 -7.05
C ILE A 680 35.36 -5.90 -6.65
N GLU A 681 35.38 -4.88 -7.52
CA GLU A 681 36.02 -3.61 -7.21
C GLU A 681 35.31 -2.88 -6.03
N ALA A 682 33.99 -2.87 -6.03
CA ALA A 682 33.21 -2.30 -4.93
C ALA A 682 33.45 -3.01 -3.61
N ALA A 683 33.48 -4.35 -3.62
CA ALA A 683 33.76 -5.16 -2.43
C ALA A 683 35.16 -4.90 -1.84
N LYS A 684 36.18 -4.70 -2.69
CA LYS A 684 37.52 -4.34 -2.24
C LYS A 684 37.60 -2.95 -1.59
N LYS A 685 36.77 -2.00 -2.02
CA LYS A 685 36.67 -0.67 -1.39
C LYS A 685 35.95 -0.72 -0.03
N ASP A 686 34.95 -1.57 0.10
CA ASP A 686 34.21 -1.75 1.36
C ASP A 686 35.01 -2.49 2.42
N ASN A 687 35.98 -3.31 2.05
CA ASN A 687 36.83 -4.10 2.93
C ASN A 687 38.32 -4.04 2.51
N PRO A 688 39.00 -2.88 2.74
CA PRO A 688 40.38 -2.68 2.31
C PRO A 688 41.39 -3.64 3.02
N ASP A 689 41.04 -4.18 4.19
CA ASP A 689 41.85 -5.08 5.02
C ASP A 689 41.47 -6.57 4.83
N GLY A 690 40.76 -6.91 3.77
CA GLY A 690 40.32 -8.27 3.46
C GLY A 690 41.50 -9.20 3.11
N GLU A 691 42.27 -9.64 4.13
CA GLU A 691 43.15 -10.81 4.10
C GLU A 691 42.45 -12.10 4.56
#